data_6e42e4bb01b6a67fbeac2798a36366a3
#
_entry.id   6e42e4bb01b6a67fbeac2798a36366a3
#
_cell.length_a   1.000
_cell.length_b   1.000
_cell.length_c   1.000
_cell.angle_alpha   90.00
_cell.angle_beta   90.00
_cell.angle_gamma   90.00
#
_symmetry.space_group_name_H-M   'P 1'
#
loop_
_entity.id
_entity.type
_entity.pdbx_description
1 polymer ?
#
loop_
_entity_poly.entity_id
_entity_poly.type
_entity_poly.pdbx_seq_one_letter_code
_entity_poly.pdbx_strand_id
1 'polypeptide(L)'
;MRSIVVGTAGHIDHGKSALVRALTGTDPDRLKEEQARGITIDLGFAHLETDGVNLAFVDVPGHERFVKNMLAGAGGVDIALLVVAADESVMPQTREHFDICRLLRIPAGVVALTKSDLADADTVELARMEVRELTAGSFLENAPVVVVSSRTGGGLDELRRALIDVSSAVRARDQAGQPRLPIDRVFSIKGFGTVVTGTLVAGTIQEDTELAILPSERIVKVRGLQVHGQRERTAGPGRRVAVNLGGIDVADLSRGDTLSAPGAFEPTQRVDAVVELVAGGRALRHGSRVRFHQGTTELLGRVALAAQHSDGLAVTEVPPGGSAYVRIRLERPAVLTRGDRFIIRAYSPSITIGGGQVLDPHPPRAGIRTTMALARYRRLDGGNDAAGIDGAVLAFVSERGRAGLPAAALLSRAGLSQPVADATIERLAQQGQIVRVADLLVAPPVLQELSEQLLAALKAHHGAQPLSEGLPREEARERIFGRASPHIFEQVLSTLAAERKILVRDRLALAGHQVSLSAEEAHARDAIERLFKEAGLAPPDSAAVQAAAAVPAAVVDRMAALLVRQKRLVKLDTLFFHADALAGLKDDVRGMKGQARVDVSAFKERYGITRKYAIPLLEYLDRERVTRRVGDSRVVL
;
A
#
# COMPACT_ATOMS: atom_id res chain seq x y z
N MET A 1 -30.37 -12.03 6.27
CA MET A 1 -30.99 -10.87 6.92
C MET A 1 -30.05 -9.68 6.77
N ARG A 2 -30.52 -8.54 6.33
CA ARG A 2 -29.71 -7.35 6.07
C ARG A 2 -29.59 -6.53 7.37
N SER A 3 -28.37 -6.17 7.77
CA SER A 3 -28.14 -5.32 8.95
C SER A 3 -27.91 -3.88 8.54
N ILE A 4 -28.67 -2.97 9.15
CA ILE A 4 -28.63 -1.51 8.92
C ILE A 4 -28.42 -0.83 10.27
N VAL A 5 -27.49 0.11 10.31
CA VAL A 5 -27.21 0.88 11.52
C VAL A 5 -27.94 2.22 11.46
N VAL A 6 -28.84 2.44 12.42
CA VAL A 6 -29.62 3.68 12.57
C VAL A 6 -29.00 4.49 13.71
N GLY A 7 -28.47 5.68 13.41
CA GLY A 7 -27.93 6.58 14.44
C GLY A 7 -28.93 7.68 14.79
N THR A 8 -29.25 7.86 16.09
CA THR A 8 -30.06 9.01 16.52
C THR A 8 -29.25 10.30 16.44
N ALA A 9 -29.89 11.42 16.15
CA ALA A 9 -29.31 12.76 16.17
C ALA A 9 -30.35 13.74 16.69
N GLY A 10 -29.96 14.79 17.42
CA GLY A 10 -30.88 15.78 17.95
C GLY A 10 -30.49 16.27 19.33
N HIS A 11 -31.23 17.27 19.82
CA HIS A 11 -30.96 17.94 21.10
C HIS A 11 -31.15 17.02 22.31
N ILE A 12 -30.53 17.40 23.45
CA ILE A 12 -30.86 16.79 24.74
C ILE A 12 -32.37 17.00 24.99
N ASP A 13 -32.99 16.07 25.70
CA ASP A 13 -34.41 16.11 26.05
C ASP A 13 -35.42 16.04 24.89
N HIS A 14 -34.99 15.97 23.63
CA HIS A 14 -35.87 15.71 22.48
C HIS A 14 -36.41 14.28 22.41
N GLY A 15 -36.12 13.44 23.41
CA GLY A 15 -36.69 12.11 23.56
C GLY A 15 -36.07 11.01 22.70
N LYS A 16 -34.77 11.12 22.33
CA LYS A 16 -34.06 10.12 21.53
C LYS A 16 -34.13 8.72 22.14
N SER A 17 -33.66 8.58 23.38
CA SER A 17 -33.64 7.28 24.10
C SER A 17 -35.06 6.75 24.34
N ALA A 18 -36.01 7.62 24.69
CA ALA A 18 -37.41 7.26 24.83
C ALA A 18 -38.02 6.74 23.52
N LEU A 19 -37.68 7.37 22.38
CA LEU A 19 -38.10 6.94 21.05
C LEU A 19 -37.53 5.57 20.69
N VAL A 20 -36.21 5.37 20.89
CA VAL A 20 -35.55 4.09 20.63
C VAL A 20 -36.18 2.98 21.51
N ARG A 21 -36.44 3.26 22.79
CA ARG A 21 -37.13 2.33 23.68
C ARG A 21 -38.54 2.00 23.21
N ALA A 22 -39.30 2.99 22.75
CA ALA A 22 -40.67 2.79 22.23
C ALA A 22 -40.68 1.95 20.94
N LEU A 23 -39.68 2.12 20.06
CA LEU A 23 -39.55 1.37 18.83
C LEU A 23 -39.10 -0.07 19.04
N THR A 24 -38.16 -0.31 19.97
CA THR A 24 -37.44 -1.58 20.09
C THR A 24 -37.83 -2.40 21.31
N GLY A 25 -38.48 -1.80 22.30
CA GLY A 25 -38.76 -2.41 23.60
C GLY A 25 -37.53 -2.50 24.53
N THR A 26 -36.34 -2.07 24.05
CA THR A 26 -35.08 -2.12 24.80
C THR A 26 -34.68 -0.72 25.24
N ASP A 27 -34.38 -0.53 26.53
CA ASP A 27 -33.85 0.73 27.02
C ASP A 27 -32.37 0.88 26.64
N PRO A 28 -31.99 1.89 25.83
CA PRO A 28 -30.60 2.09 25.44
C PRO A 28 -29.74 2.64 26.59
N ASP A 29 -30.32 3.33 27.59
CA ASP A 29 -29.64 3.92 28.74
C ASP A 29 -29.35 2.84 29.81
N ARG A 30 -28.10 2.43 29.93
CA ARG A 30 -27.69 1.29 30.79
C ARG A 30 -26.97 1.72 32.07
N LEU A 31 -26.40 2.93 32.08
CA LEU A 31 -25.65 3.42 33.21
C LEU A 31 -26.64 3.88 34.29
N LYS A 32 -26.40 3.50 35.55
CA LYS A 32 -27.22 3.99 36.67
C LYS A 32 -27.25 5.51 36.76
N GLU A 33 -26.18 6.16 36.34
CA GLU A 33 -26.06 7.61 36.28
C GLU A 33 -26.94 8.21 35.20
N GLU A 34 -27.05 7.56 34.03
CA GLU A 34 -27.97 7.96 32.93
C GLU A 34 -29.42 7.88 33.41
N GLN A 35 -29.79 6.76 34.02
CA GLN A 35 -31.14 6.55 34.54
C GLN A 35 -31.50 7.52 35.66
N ALA A 36 -30.52 7.83 36.56
CA ALA A 36 -30.74 8.75 37.67
C ALA A 36 -30.85 10.22 37.21
N ARG A 37 -30.14 10.61 36.14
CA ARG A 37 -30.12 11.97 35.62
C ARG A 37 -31.08 12.20 34.45
N GLY A 38 -31.62 11.13 33.86
CA GLY A 38 -32.47 11.21 32.66
C GLY A 38 -31.75 11.65 31.40
N ILE A 39 -30.40 11.55 31.35
CA ILE A 39 -29.59 11.98 30.22
C ILE A 39 -28.65 10.86 29.77
N THR A 40 -28.55 10.65 28.46
CA THR A 40 -27.59 9.71 27.86
C THR A 40 -26.18 10.30 27.93
N ILE A 41 -25.23 9.55 28.50
CA ILE A 41 -23.84 9.96 28.71
C ILE A 41 -22.92 9.23 27.71
N ASP A 42 -23.13 7.93 27.53
CA ASP A 42 -22.38 7.08 26.59
C ASP A 42 -23.32 6.56 25.49
N LEU A 43 -22.78 5.83 24.52
CA LEU A 43 -23.56 5.25 23.43
C LEU A 43 -24.56 4.22 23.98
N GLY A 44 -25.85 4.40 23.67
CA GLY A 44 -26.89 3.42 23.86
C GLY A 44 -27.02 2.49 22.65
N PHE A 45 -27.46 1.26 22.85
CA PHE A 45 -27.61 0.29 21.77
C PHE A 45 -28.91 -0.50 21.96
N ALA A 46 -29.68 -0.58 20.87
CA ALA A 46 -30.88 -1.39 20.78
C ALA A 46 -30.98 -2.00 19.38
N HIS A 47 -31.83 -2.97 19.16
CA HIS A 47 -32.06 -3.58 17.85
C HIS A 47 -33.54 -3.89 17.66
N LEU A 48 -33.94 -3.88 16.40
CA LEU A 48 -35.29 -4.23 15.97
C LEU A 48 -35.22 -5.12 14.73
N GLU A 49 -35.71 -6.33 14.85
CA GLU A 49 -35.84 -7.26 13.73
C GLU A 49 -37.24 -7.18 13.15
N THR A 50 -37.35 -6.82 11.88
CA THR A 50 -38.63 -6.70 11.18
C THR A 50 -38.44 -6.88 9.66
N ASP A 51 -39.40 -7.49 8.99
CA ASP A 51 -39.50 -7.62 7.52
C ASP A 51 -38.19 -8.01 6.81
N GLY A 52 -37.40 -8.91 7.40
CA GLY A 52 -36.13 -9.37 6.82
C GLY A 52 -34.94 -8.41 7.01
N VAL A 53 -35.13 -7.29 7.71
CA VAL A 53 -34.11 -6.31 8.04
C VAL A 53 -33.87 -6.30 9.56
N ASN A 54 -32.61 -6.20 9.95
CA ASN A 54 -32.21 -5.94 11.32
C ASN A 54 -31.75 -4.49 11.43
N LEU A 55 -32.51 -3.66 12.12
CA LEU A 55 -32.19 -2.27 12.43
C LEU A 55 -31.43 -2.20 13.75
N ALA A 56 -30.13 -1.93 13.72
CA ALA A 56 -29.29 -1.73 14.88
C ALA A 56 -29.27 -0.24 15.24
N PHE A 57 -29.91 0.15 16.34
CA PHE A 57 -29.93 1.52 16.80
C PHE A 57 -28.68 1.85 17.61
N VAL A 58 -28.06 2.97 17.28
CA VAL A 58 -27.00 3.62 18.04
C VAL A 58 -27.58 4.92 18.60
N ASP A 59 -27.97 4.90 19.87
CA ASP A 59 -28.48 6.07 20.55
C ASP A 59 -27.32 6.93 21.03
N VAL A 60 -27.25 8.17 20.56
CA VAL A 60 -26.14 9.07 20.85
C VAL A 60 -26.53 10.11 21.89
N PRO A 61 -25.58 10.47 22.80
CA PRO A 61 -25.83 11.53 23.76
C PRO A 61 -26.10 12.87 23.08
N GLY A 62 -27.12 13.60 23.56
CA GLY A 62 -27.52 14.89 23.01
C GLY A 62 -26.71 16.07 23.52
N HIS A 63 -26.01 15.94 24.65
CA HIS A 63 -25.32 17.05 25.30
C HIS A 63 -23.94 17.35 24.67
N GLU A 64 -23.62 18.65 24.48
CA GLU A 64 -22.37 19.12 23.85
C GLU A 64 -21.08 18.52 24.43
N ARG A 65 -21.06 18.24 25.76
CA ARG A 65 -19.91 17.61 26.45
C ARG A 65 -19.64 16.19 25.97
N PHE A 66 -20.66 15.50 25.43
CA PHE A 66 -20.58 14.11 25.00
C PHE A 66 -20.53 13.91 23.49
N VAL A 67 -20.40 14.99 22.70
CA VAL A 67 -20.27 14.91 21.23
C VAL A 67 -19.15 13.96 20.80
N LYS A 68 -18.06 13.84 21.56
CA LYS A 68 -17.02 12.83 21.30
C LYS A 68 -17.55 11.38 21.32
N ASN A 69 -18.53 11.09 22.18
CA ASN A 69 -19.17 9.79 22.24
C ASN A 69 -20.14 9.62 21.05
N MET A 70 -20.88 10.66 20.71
CA MET A 70 -21.69 10.70 19.49
C MET A 70 -20.85 10.39 18.25
N LEU A 71 -19.71 11.07 18.08
CA LEU A 71 -18.83 10.86 16.93
C LEU A 71 -18.31 9.42 16.81
N ALA A 72 -18.06 8.77 17.94
CA ALA A 72 -17.63 7.36 17.96
C ALA A 72 -18.73 6.40 17.48
N GLY A 73 -20.00 6.73 17.70
CA GLY A 73 -21.13 5.96 17.19
C GLY A 73 -21.46 6.28 15.71
N ALA A 74 -21.27 7.54 15.30
CA ALA A 74 -21.72 8.04 14.01
C ALA A 74 -20.89 7.49 12.81
N GLY A 75 -19.65 7.09 13.02
CA GLY A 75 -18.76 6.57 11.95
C GLY A 75 -19.22 5.28 11.27
N GLY A 76 -20.22 4.61 11.81
CA GLY A 76 -20.77 3.38 11.25
C GLY A 76 -22.28 3.46 10.94
N VAL A 77 -22.86 4.64 10.86
CA VAL A 77 -24.30 4.86 10.66
C VAL A 77 -24.66 4.80 9.18
N ASP A 78 -25.74 4.10 8.86
CA ASP A 78 -26.32 3.99 7.51
C ASP A 78 -27.51 4.91 7.32
N ILE A 79 -28.30 5.15 8.39
CA ILE A 79 -29.50 5.99 8.40
C ILE A 79 -29.43 6.94 9.59
N ALA A 80 -29.57 8.23 9.37
CA ALA A 80 -29.73 9.22 10.42
C ALA A 80 -31.20 9.30 10.84
N LEU A 81 -31.49 9.08 12.12
CA LEU A 81 -32.79 9.38 12.73
C LEU A 81 -32.68 10.73 13.44
N LEU A 82 -33.05 11.80 12.73
CA LEU A 82 -33.04 13.15 13.30
C LEU A 82 -34.28 13.36 14.16
N VAL A 83 -34.07 13.52 15.46
CA VAL A 83 -35.14 13.64 16.47
C VAL A 83 -35.27 15.10 16.90
N VAL A 84 -36.45 15.65 16.69
CA VAL A 84 -36.79 17.04 17.04
C VAL A 84 -38.07 17.00 17.86
N ALA A 85 -38.10 17.65 19.01
CA ALA A 85 -39.28 17.77 19.81
C ALA A 85 -40.20 18.84 19.20
N ALA A 86 -41.51 18.54 19.01
CA ALA A 86 -42.44 19.44 18.37
C ALA A 86 -42.69 20.71 19.19
N ASP A 87 -42.59 20.63 20.52
CA ASP A 87 -42.77 21.74 21.46
C ASP A 87 -41.56 22.69 21.54
N GLU A 88 -40.38 22.26 21.16
CA GLU A 88 -39.12 23.03 21.27
C GLU A 88 -38.50 23.38 19.91
N SER A 89 -38.91 22.64 18.86
CA SER A 89 -38.40 22.78 17.49
C SER A 89 -36.86 22.61 17.32
N VAL A 90 -36.24 23.26 16.34
CA VAL A 90 -34.81 23.08 16.00
C VAL A 90 -33.91 23.84 16.95
N MET A 91 -33.20 23.11 17.80
CA MET A 91 -32.30 23.63 18.82
C MET A 91 -30.80 23.61 18.34
N PRO A 92 -29.89 24.36 18.97
CA PRO A 92 -28.51 24.48 18.53
C PRO A 92 -27.78 23.11 18.40
N GLN A 93 -28.01 22.18 19.31
CA GLN A 93 -27.40 20.84 19.26
C GLN A 93 -28.00 19.99 18.11
N THR A 94 -29.27 20.23 17.75
CA THR A 94 -29.87 19.61 16.56
C THR A 94 -29.12 20.01 15.31
N ARG A 95 -28.76 21.30 15.17
CA ARG A 95 -27.93 21.79 14.05
C ARG A 95 -26.53 21.18 14.03
N GLU A 96 -25.83 21.11 15.20
CA GLU A 96 -24.50 20.49 15.29
C GLU A 96 -24.55 19.01 14.89
N HIS A 97 -25.53 18.26 15.40
CA HIS A 97 -25.68 16.84 15.07
C HIS A 97 -26.02 16.63 13.58
N PHE A 98 -26.88 17.48 13.03
CA PHE A 98 -27.18 17.46 11.60
C PHE A 98 -25.94 17.76 10.73
N ASP A 99 -25.15 18.79 11.09
CA ASP A 99 -23.89 19.10 10.40
C ASP A 99 -22.90 17.94 10.44
N ILE A 100 -22.79 17.26 11.59
CA ILE A 100 -21.94 16.05 11.73
C ILE A 100 -22.44 14.94 10.78
N CYS A 101 -23.75 14.66 10.74
CA CYS A 101 -24.31 13.65 9.83
C CYS A 101 -24.03 14.01 8.35
N ARG A 102 -24.16 15.29 7.99
CA ARG A 102 -23.87 15.81 6.63
C ARG A 102 -22.39 15.65 6.28
N LEU A 103 -21.47 16.03 7.17
CA LEU A 103 -20.03 15.91 6.97
C LEU A 103 -19.56 14.44 6.87
N LEU A 104 -20.18 13.56 7.63
CA LEU A 104 -19.93 12.10 7.55
C LEU A 104 -20.56 11.48 6.29
N ARG A 105 -21.35 12.25 5.51
CA ARG A 105 -22.04 11.78 4.30
C ARG A 105 -22.92 10.56 4.58
N ILE A 106 -23.69 10.59 5.66
CA ILE A 106 -24.70 9.55 5.91
C ILE A 106 -25.67 9.56 4.73
N PRO A 107 -25.91 8.39 4.08
CA PRO A 107 -26.57 8.39 2.77
C PRO A 107 -28.08 8.65 2.81
N ALA A 108 -28.73 8.41 3.96
CA ALA A 108 -30.18 8.48 4.07
C ALA A 108 -30.61 8.83 5.51
N GLY A 109 -31.85 9.22 5.69
CA GLY A 109 -32.38 9.44 7.02
C GLY A 109 -33.89 9.63 7.08
N VAL A 110 -34.39 9.70 8.31
CA VAL A 110 -35.78 9.96 8.66
C VAL A 110 -35.79 11.04 9.75
N VAL A 111 -36.76 11.92 9.70
CA VAL A 111 -36.99 12.92 10.77
C VAL A 111 -38.16 12.48 11.63
N ALA A 112 -37.98 12.45 12.94
CA ALA A 112 -39.03 12.16 13.91
C ALA A 112 -39.36 13.47 14.69
N LEU A 113 -40.56 13.99 14.53
CA LEU A 113 -41.10 15.07 15.36
C LEU A 113 -41.74 14.43 16.60
N THR A 114 -41.00 14.43 17.70
CA THR A 114 -41.42 13.80 18.97
C THR A 114 -42.27 14.73 19.84
N LYS A 115 -42.76 14.19 20.97
CA LYS A 115 -43.60 14.91 21.93
C LYS A 115 -44.87 15.53 21.31
N SER A 116 -45.42 14.89 20.26
CA SER A 116 -46.61 15.37 19.59
C SER A 116 -47.86 15.42 20.51
N ASP A 117 -47.82 14.73 21.63
CA ASP A 117 -48.86 14.81 22.67
C ASP A 117 -48.78 16.07 23.53
N LEU A 118 -47.74 16.90 23.42
CA LEU A 118 -47.53 18.15 24.12
C LEU A 118 -47.72 19.40 23.24
N ALA A 119 -47.85 19.22 21.92
CA ALA A 119 -47.94 20.29 20.95
C ALA A 119 -49.30 20.28 20.20
N ASP A 120 -49.85 21.43 19.91
CA ASP A 120 -51.01 21.55 19.03
C ASP A 120 -50.63 21.45 17.54
N ALA A 121 -51.60 21.39 16.65
CA ALA A 121 -51.38 21.21 15.23
C ALA A 121 -50.53 22.34 14.59
N ASP A 122 -50.71 23.56 15.03
CA ASP A 122 -50.00 24.74 14.52
C ASP A 122 -48.52 24.70 14.94
N THR A 123 -48.25 24.33 16.20
CA THR A 123 -46.90 24.15 16.73
C THR A 123 -46.17 23.01 16.01
N VAL A 124 -46.85 21.89 15.73
CA VAL A 124 -46.26 20.78 14.96
C VAL A 124 -45.91 21.22 13.53
N GLU A 125 -46.78 22.00 12.87
CA GLU A 125 -46.50 22.47 11.51
C GLU A 125 -45.35 23.48 11.49
N LEU A 126 -45.25 24.36 12.49
CA LEU A 126 -44.12 25.28 12.63
C LEU A 126 -42.81 24.50 12.78
N ALA A 127 -42.76 23.51 13.67
CA ALA A 127 -41.58 22.64 13.82
C ALA A 127 -41.24 21.91 12.51
N ARG A 128 -42.24 21.46 11.74
CA ARG A 128 -42.07 20.85 10.44
C ARG A 128 -41.42 21.81 9.42
N MET A 129 -41.85 23.07 9.41
CA MET A 129 -41.30 24.13 8.54
C MET A 129 -39.83 24.40 8.89
N GLU A 130 -39.47 24.56 10.16
CA GLU A 130 -38.10 24.78 10.61
C GLU A 130 -37.16 23.58 10.29
N VAL A 131 -37.69 22.35 10.42
CA VAL A 131 -36.94 21.15 9.99
C VAL A 131 -36.69 21.15 8.49
N ARG A 132 -37.69 21.50 7.67
CA ARG A 132 -37.53 21.61 6.21
C ARG A 132 -36.49 22.66 5.83
N GLU A 133 -36.49 23.82 6.52
CA GLU A 133 -35.48 24.85 6.33
C GLU A 133 -34.07 24.35 6.67
N LEU A 134 -33.92 23.65 7.81
CA LEU A 134 -32.67 23.07 8.23
C LEU A 134 -32.14 22.05 7.22
N THR A 135 -33.01 21.21 6.66
CA THR A 135 -32.64 20.07 5.81
C THR A 135 -32.54 20.41 4.32
N ALA A 136 -32.95 21.60 3.91
CA ALA A 136 -32.92 22.06 2.53
C ALA A 136 -31.50 21.94 1.92
N GLY A 137 -31.41 21.44 0.69
CA GLY A 137 -30.14 21.21 -0.01
C GLY A 137 -29.27 20.12 0.59
N SER A 138 -29.80 19.28 1.48
CA SER A 138 -29.06 18.21 2.14
C SER A 138 -29.59 16.81 1.80
N PHE A 139 -28.92 15.78 2.34
CA PHE A 139 -29.36 14.38 2.23
C PHE A 139 -30.71 14.10 2.91
N LEU A 140 -31.23 15.02 3.74
CA LEU A 140 -32.53 14.94 4.40
C LEU A 140 -33.61 15.82 3.75
N GLU A 141 -33.32 16.51 2.65
CA GLU A 141 -34.30 17.43 2.01
C GLU A 141 -35.63 16.73 1.69
N ASN A 142 -35.58 15.52 1.15
CA ASN A 142 -36.74 14.72 0.79
C ASN A 142 -36.98 13.57 1.78
N ALA A 143 -36.41 13.63 2.98
CA ALA A 143 -36.55 12.57 3.98
C ALA A 143 -37.98 12.57 4.56
N PRO A 144 -38.58 11.42 4.89
CA PRO A 144 -39.84 11.34 5.60
C PRO A 144 -39.76 12.09 6.93
N VAL A 145 -40.79 12.94 7.20
CA VAL A 145 -40.98 13.66 8.46
C VAL A 145 -42.20 13.06 9.16
N VAL A 146 -41.97 12.24 10.19
CA VAL A 146 -42.99 11.49 10.90
C VAL A 146 -43.26 12.13 12.27
N VAL A 147 -44.51 12.39 12.57
CA VAL A 147 -44.97 12.96 13.85
C VAL A 147 -45.24 11.81 14.84
N VAL A 148 -44.56 11.79 15.98
CA VAL A 148 -44.61 10.66 16.92
C VAL A 148 -44.76 11.10 18.37
N SER A 149 -45.38 10.25 19.18
CA SER A 149 -45.32 10.32 20.64
C SER A 149 -44.87 8.99 21.20
N SER A 150 -43.68 8.98 21.83
CA SER A 150 -43.17 7.79 22.53
C SER A 150 -44.05 7.44 23.74
N ARG A 151 -44.81 8.38 24.27
CA ARG A 151 -45.69 8.21 25.42
C ARG A 151 -47.00 7.55 25.06
N THR A 152 -47.66 7.98 24.01
CA THR A 152 -48.97 7.49 23.58
C THR A 152 -48.88 6.35 22.57
N GLY A 153 -47.72 6.14 21.93
CA GLY A 153 -47.52 5.22 20.84
C GLY A 153 -47.93 5.74 19.45
N GLY A 154 -48.50 6.98 19.40
CA GLY A 154 -48.93 7.60 18.15
C GLY A 154 -47.77 7.75 17.16
N GLY A 155 -47.95 7.38 15.87
CA GLY A 155 -46.98 7.52 14.79
C GLY A 155 -45.83 6.50 14.79
N LEU A 156 -45.69 5.63 15.79
CA LEU A 156 -44.57 4.68 15.87
C LEU A 156 -44.54 3.64 14.72
N ASP A 157 -45.73 3.16 14.30
CA ASP A 157 -45.82 2.23 13.18
C ASP A 157 -45.53 2.90 11.83
N GLU A 158 -45.86 4.17 11.69
CA GLU A 158 -45.47 4.96 10.53
C GLU A 158 -43.95 5.16 10.49
N LEU A 159 -43.35 5.49 11.64
CA LEU A 159 -41.90 5.63 11.76
C LEU A 159 -41.14 4.33 11.46
N ARG A 160 -41.65 3.18 11.95
CA ARG A 160 -41.08 1.85 11.61
C ARG A 160 -41.10 1.62 10.09
N ARG A 161 -42.25 1.86 9.43
CA ARG A 161 -42.37 1.73 7.98
C ARG A 161 -41.40 2.65 7.25
N ALA A 162 -41.35 3.93 7.62
CA ALA A 162 -40.41 4.89 7.01
C ALA A 162 -38.93 4.45 7.13
N LEU A 163 -38.52 3.91 8.29
CA LEU A 163 -37.17 3.38 8.48
C LEU A 163 -36.90 2.15 7.61
N ILE A 164 -37.87 1.25 7.45
CA ILE A 164 -37.76 0.08 6.56
C ILE A 164 -37.65 0.52 5.10
N ASP A 165 -38.51 1.44 4.65
CA ASP A 165 -38.52 1.95 3.29
C ASP A 165 -37.19 2.63 2.93
N VAL A 166 -36.70 3.52 3.80
CA VAL A 166 -35.41 4.19 3.62
C VAL A 166 -34.25 3.19 3.64
N SER A 167 -34.34 2.13 4.46
CA SER A 167 -33.31 1.09 4.52
C SER A 167 -33.13 0.35 3.22
N SER A 168 -34.17 0.23 2.39
CA SER A 168 -34.11 -0.47 1.10
C SER A 168 -33.17 0.21 0.10
N ALA A 169 -33.04 1.54 0.17
CA ALA A 169 -32.20 2.36 -0.69
C ALA A 169 -30.71 2.40 -0.22
N VAL A 170 -30.43 2.01 1.02
CA VAL A 170 -29.05 1.98 1.54
C VAL A 170 -28.26 0.84 0.91
N ARG A 171 -27.05 1.10 0.47
CA ARG A 171 -26.17 0.10 -0.14
C ARG A 171 -25.70 -0.93 0.91
N ALA A 172 -25.70 -2.22 0.54
CA ALA A 172 -25.15 -3.25 1.42
C ALA A 172 -23.65 -3.03 1.67
N ARG A 173 -23.22 -3.29 2.91
CA ARG A 173 -21.82 -3.20 3.30
C ARG A 173 -21.00 -4.32 2.69
N ASP A 174 -19.73 -4.03 2.43
CA ASP A 174 -18.81 -4.99 1.82
C ASP A 174 -18.38 -6.07 2.82
N GLN A 175 -18.80 -7.30 2.57
CA GLN A 175 -18.41 -8.48 3.37
C GLN A 175 -17.05 -9.05 2.97
N ALA A 176 -16.58 -8.77 1.75
CA ALA A 176 -15.33 -9.29 1.20
C ALA A 176 -14.11 -8.41 1.56
N GLY A 177 -14.32 -7.27 2.22
CA GLY A 177 -13.25 -6.40 2.71
C GLY A 177 -12.45 -7.02 3.84
N GLN A 178 -11.33 -6.38 4.17
CA GLN A 178 -10.56 -6.75 5.38
C GLN A 178 -11.38 -6.45 6.64
N PRO A 179 -11.41 -7.35 7.64
CA PRO A 179 -12.14 -7.10 8.88
C PRO A 179 -11.61 -5.84 9.56
N ARG A 180 -12.52 -4.93 9.90
CA ARG A 180 -12.19 -3.67 10.56
C ARG A 180 -13.23 -3.36 11.62
N LEU A 181 -12.85 -3.54 12.89
CA LEU A 181 -13.71 -3.30 14.05
C LEU A 181 -13.05 -2.25 14.94
N PRO A 182 -13.44 -0.96 14.84
CA PRO A 182 -13.03 0.07 15.79
C PRO A 182 -13.60 -0.24 17.18
N ILE A 183 -12.75 -0.28 18.19
CA ILE A 183 -13.12 -0.60 19.58
C ILE A 183 -13.78 0.62 20.22
N ASP A 184 -14.99 0.45 20.71
CA ASP A 184 -15.72 1.48 21.46
C ASP A 184 -15.66 1.25 22.99
N ARG A 185 -15.58 0.00 23.45
CA ARG A 185 -15.44 -0.35 24.87
C ARG A 185 -14.51 -1.53 25.08
N VAL A 186 -13.82 -1.51 26.21
CA VAL A 186 -12.95 -2.59 26.69
C VAL A 186 -13.34 -2.91 28.12
N PHE A 187 -13.54 -4.18 28.44
CA PHE A 187 -13.88 -4.61 29.79
C PHE A 187 -13.47 -6.06 30.04
N SER A 188 -13.44 -6.46 31.32
CA SER A 188 -13.18 -7.85 31.70
C SER A 188 -14.46 -8.51 32.19
N ILE A 189 -14.68 -9.75 31.81
CA ILE A 189 -15.76 -10.59 32.32
C ILE A 189 -15.14 -11.72 33.09
N LYS A 190 -15.59 -11.90 34.36
CA LYS A 190 -15.10 -12.98 35.25
C LYS A 190 -15.30 -14.35 34.55
N GLY A 191 -14.23 -15.11 34.41
CA GLY A 191 -14.21 -16.42 33.74
C GLY A 191 -14.04 -16.39 32.23
N PHE A 192 -14.23 -15.25 31.56
CA PHE A 192 -14.05 -15.12 30.09
C PHE A 192 -12.81 -14.30 29.71
N GLY A 193 -12.32 -13.43 30.58
CA GLY A 193 -11.16 -12.58 30.32
C GLY A 193 -11.53 -11.27 29.65
N THR A 194 -10.65 -10.79 28.77
CA THR A 194 -10.78 -9.49 28.09
C THR A 194 -11.79 -9.56 26.95
N VAL A 195 -12.75 -8.64 26.97
CA VAL A 195 -13.78 -8.49 25.94
C VAL A 195 -13.75 -7.06 25.42
N VAL A 196 -13.79 -6.93 24.11
CA VAL A 196 -13.94 -5.63 23.42
C VAL A 196 -15.25 -5.60 22.67
N THR A 197 -15.83 -4.40 22.52
CA THR A 197 -17.00 -4.21 21.66
C THR A 197 -16.72 -3.16 20.60
N GLY A 198 -17.41 -3.27 19.47
CA GLY A 198 -17.37 -2.31 18.36
C GLY A 198 -18.40 -2.65 17.28
N THR A 199 -18.63 -1.74 16.39
CA THR A 199 -19.41 -2.01 15.17
C THR A 199 -18.46 -2.43 14.06
N LEU A 200 -18.65 -3.63 13.50
CA LEU A 200 -17.82 -4.12 12.40
C LEU A 200 -18.11 -3.31 11.14
N VAL A 201 -17.13 -2.55 10.67
CA VAL A 201 -17.29 -1.62 9.53
C VAL A 201 -17.22 -2.36 8.20
N ALA A 202 -16.30 -3.31 8.08
CA ALA A 202 -16.05 -4.09 6.87
C ALA A 202 -15.57 -5.50 7.23
N GLY A 203 -15.63 -6.42 6.27
CA GLY A 203 -15.12 -7.77 6.40
C GLY A 203 -15.91 -8.64 7.37
N THR A 204 -15.32 -9.78 7.72
CA THR A 204 -15.93 -10.80 8.59
C THR A 204 -14.95 -11.24 9.65
N ILE A 205 -15.39 -11.37 10.90
CA ILE A 205 -14.61 -11.93 12.01
C ILE A 205 -15.16 -13.33 12.34
N GLN A 206 -14.27 -14.29 12.55
CA GLN A 206 -14.61 -15.66 12.91
C GLN A 206 -13.99 -16.06 14.24
N GLU A 207 -14.67 -16.95 14.99
CA GLU A 207 -14.15 -17.61 16.18
C GLU A 207 -12.89 -18.41 15.82
N ASP A 208 -11.93 -18.52 16.71
CA ASP A 208 -10.64 -19.20 16.58
C ASP A 208 -9.65 -18.59 15.58
N THR A 209 -9.94 -17.45 14.95
CA THR A 209 -8.99 -16.73 14.10
C THR A 209 -8.06 -15.83 14.91
N GLU A 210 -6.93 -15.46 14.29
CA GLU A 210 -6.03 -14.44 14.82
C GLU A 210 -6.37 -13.07 14.21
N LEU A 211 -6.35 -12.04 15.07
CA LEU A 211 -6.49 -10.65 14.70
C LEU A 211 -5.33 -9.84 15.24
N ALA A 212 -5.05 -8.71 14.61
CA ALA A 212 -4.12 -7.70 15.09
C ALA A 212 -4.89 -6.56 15.76
N ILE A 213 -4.37 -6.06 16.88
CA ILE A 213 -4.79 -4.81 17.50
C ILE A 213 -3.94 -3.70 16.94
N LEU A 214 -4.55 -2.78 16.25
CA LEU A 214 -3.87 -1.63 15.67
C LEU A 214 -4.14 -0.37 16.52
N PRO A 215 -3.16 0.51 16.73
CA PRO A 215 -1.87 0.59 16.04
C PRO A 215 -0.72 -0.22 16.68
N SER A 216 -0.94 -0.97 17.76
CA SER A 216 0.13 -1.70 18.49
C SER A 216 0.66 -2.93 17.74
N GLU A 217 -0.06 -3.42 16.73
CA GLU A 217 0.24 -4.62 15.94
C GLU A 217 0.30 -5.93 16.74
N ARG A 218 -0.20 -5.92 17.98
CA ARG A 218 -0.24 -7.13 18.83
C ARG A 218 -1.24 -8.13 18.26
N ILE A 219 -0.80 -9.36 18.11
CA ILE A 219 -1.66 -10.47 17.65
C ILE A 219 -2.41 -11.06 18.83
N VAL A 220 -3.70 -11.27 18.64
CA VAL A 220 -4.62 -11.85 19.63
C VAL A 220 -5.49 -12.91 18.98
N LYS A 221 -5.90 -13.90 19.76
CA LYS A 221 -6.83 -14.95 19.31
C LYS A 221 -8.26 -14.59 19.68
N VAL A 222 -9.19 -14.74 18.73
CA VAL A 222 -10.64 -14.65 18.96
C VAL A 222 -11.12 -15.92 19.64
N ARG A 223 -11.53 -15.83 20.93
CA ARG A 223 -12.04 -16.96 21.71
C ARG A 223 -13.54 -17.14 21.61
N GLY A 224 -14.25 -16.13 21.20
CA GLY A 224 -15.69 -16.16 21.03
C GLY A 224 -16.25 -14.83 20.58
N LEU A 225 -17.41 -14.89 19.96
CA LEU A 225 -18.14 -13.74 19.41
C LEU A 225 -19.55 -13.72 20.00
N GLN A 226 -20.05 -12.52 20.28
CA GLN A 226 -21.46 -12.29 20.59
C GLN A 226 -22.01 -11.14 19.78
N VAL A 227 -23.19 -11.34 19.22
CA VAL A 227 -23.95 -10.32 18.50
C VAL A 227 -25.33 -10.24 19.14
N HIS A 228 -25.77 -9.06 19.53
CA HIS A 228 -27.04 -8.85 20.27
C HIS A 228 -27.21 -9.77 21.50
N GLY A 229 -26.09 -10.06 22.20
CA GLY A 229 -26.11 -10.94 23.38
C GLY A 229 -26.13 -12.44 23.07
N GLN A 230 -26.25 -12.84 21.83
CA GLN A 230 -26.23 -14.24 21.40
C GLN A 230 -24.84 -14.64 20.90
N ARG A 231 -24.39 -15.84 21.27
CA ARG A 231 -23.12 -16.39 20.77
C ARG A 231 -23.24 -16.75 19.31
N GLU A 232 -22.30 -16.26 18.50
CA GLU A 232 -22.17 -16.58 17.09
C GLU A 232 -20.74 -17.03 16.79
N ARG A 233 -20.56 -17.87 15.75
CA ARG A 233 -19.23 -18.27 15.28
C ARG A 233 -18.62 -17.28 14.29
N THR A 234 -19.45 -16.45 13.67
CA THR A 234 -19.05 -15.53 12.61
C THR A 234 -19.87 -14.26 12.69
N ALA A 235 -19.22 -13.11 12.60
CA ALA A 235 -19.89 -11.81 12.57
C ALA A 235 -19.53 -11.05 11.28
N GLY A 236 -20.54 -10.54 10.59
CA GLY A 236 -20.41 -9.71 9.38
C GLY A 236 -20.52 -8.20 9.66
N PRO A 237 -20.29 -7.37 8.63
CA PRO A 237 -20.29 -5.91 8.76
C PRO A 237 -21.69 -5.35 9.05
N GLY A 238 -21.74 -4.15 9.66
CA GLY A 238 -22.97 -3.48 10.10
C GLY A 238 -23.53 -4.01 11.42
N ARG A 239 -22.86 -4.98 12.05
CA ARG A 239 -23.29 -5.56 13.34
C ARG A 239 -22.41 -5.06 14.48
N ARG A 240 -23.03 -4.81 15.62
CA ARG A 240 -22.29 -4.59 16.86
C ARG A 240 -21.86 -5.93 17.44
N VAL A 241 -20.55 -6.09 17.61
CA VAL A 241 -19.95 -7.35 18.01
C VAL A 241 -19.21 -7.18 19.32
N ALA A 242 -19.39 -8.10 20.25
CA ALA A 242 -18.51 -8.30 21.38
C ALA A 242 -17.53 -9.45 21.05
N VAL A 243 -16.24 -9.17 21.16
CA VAL A 243 -15.16 -10.10 20.82
C VAL A 243 -14.40 -10.44 22.10
N ASN A 244 -14.40 -11.71 22.48
CA ASN A 244 -13.56 -12.22 23.55
C ASN A 244 -12.16 -12.49 23.01
N LEU A 245 -11.15 -11.84 23.58
CA LEU A 245 -9.77 -11.89 23.14
C LEU A 245 -8.91 -12.73 24.08
N GLY A 246 -8.09 -13.60 23.51
CA GLY A 246 -7.08 -14.37 24.23
C GLY A 246 -5.71 -13.73 24.15
N GLY A 247 -4.96 -13.79 25.27
CA GLY A 247 -3.55 -13.37 25.29
C GLY A 247 -3.32 -11.87 25.46
N ILE A 248 -4.33 -11.12 25.97
CA ILE A 248 -4.20 -9.68 26.21
C ILE A 248 -4.99 -9.24 27.43
N ASP A 249 -4.46 -8.27 28.17
CA ASP A 249 -5.11 -7.65 29.31
C ASP A 249 -5.87 -6.37 28.93
N VAL A 250 -6.89 -6.02 29.71
CA VAL A 250 -7.70 -4.81 29.51
C VAL A 250 -6.84 -3.54 29.49
N ALA A 251 -5.77 -3.49 30.30
CA ALA A 251 -4.86 -2.35 30.40
C ALA A 251 -4.05 -2.09 29.10
N ASP A 252 -3.92 -3.08 28.24
CA ASP A 252 -3.20 -2.99 26.98
C ASP A 252 -4.07 -2.52 25.81
N LEU A 253 -5.35 -2.30 26.04
CA LEU A 253 -6.35 -1.92 25.06
C LEU A 253 -6.98 -0.58 25.41
N SER A 254 -7.30 0.17 24.39
CA SER A 254 -7.96 1.47 24.53
C SER A 254 -9.12 1.62 23.54
N ARG A 255 -10.10 2.44 23.93
CA ARG A 255 -11.07 2.95 22.95
C ARG A 255 -10.33 3.67 21.84
N GLY A 256 -10.67 3.38 20.60
CA GLY A 256 -10.02 3.92 19.42
C GLY A 256 -9.01 2.96 18.76
N ASP A 257 -8.60 1.90 19.47
CA ASP A 257 -7.88 0.80 18.82
C ASP A 257 -8.78 0.08 17.82
N THR A 258 -8.19 -0.60 16.85
CA THR A 258 -8.93 -1.30 15.81
C THR A 258 -8.49 -2.76 15.75
N LEU A 259 -9.45 -3.69 15.75
CA LEU A 259 -9.18 -5.09 15.41
C LEU A 259 -9.25 -5.27 13.90
N SER A 260 -8.24 -5.95 13.34
CA SER A 260 -8.18 -6.28 11.92
C SER A 260 -7.39 -7.58 11.67
N ALA A 261 -7.40 -8.08 10.44
CA ALA A 261 -6.51 -9.17 10.06
C ALA A 261 -5.03 -8.71 10.18
N PRO A 262 -4.11 -9.61 10.58
CA PRO A 262 -2.69 -9.30 10.66
C PRO A 262 -2.16 -8.78 9.32
N GLY A 263 -1.43 -7.65 9.35
CA GLY A 263 -0.84 -7.05 8.15
C GLY A 263 -1.83 -6.39 7.17
N ALA A 264 -3.13 -6.35 7.49
CA ALA A 264 -4.15 -5.79 6.60
C ALA A 264 -4.09 -4.28 6.47
N PHE A 265 -3.70 -3.58 7.53
CA PHE A 265 -3.59 -2.11 7.54
C PHE A 265 -2.27 -1.68 8.16
N GLU A 266 -1.70 -0.61 7.61
CA GLU A 266 -0.52 0.07 8.14
C GLU A 266 -0.96 1.34 8.87
N PRO A 267 -0.66 1.49 10.19
CA PRO A 267 -0.99 2.71 10.93
C PRO A 267 -0.24 3.93 10.40
N THR A 268 -0.90 5.09 10.37
CA THR A 268 -0.33 6.33 9.84
C THR A 268 -0.45 7.51 10.78
N GLN A 269 0.53 8.42 10.72
CA GLN A 269 0.49 9.74 11.38
C GLN A 269 0.38 10.89 10.38
N ARG A 270 0.25 10.60 9.08
CA ARG A 270 0.18 11.63 8.05
C ARG A 270 -0.87 11.26 7.03
N VAL A 271 -1.79 12.20 6.80
CA VAL A 271 -2.97 11.99 5.98
C VAL A 271 -3.13 13.15 5.02
N ASP A 272 -3.31 12.86 3.73
CA ASP A 272 -3.84 13.81 2.77
C ASP A 272 -5.36 13.68 2.71
N ALA A 273 -6.06 14.80 2.76
CA ALA A 273 -7.52 14.84 2.87
C ALA A 273 -8.11 16.05 2.16
N VAL A 274 -9.40 15.98 1.89
CA VAL A 274 -10.24 17.16 1.65
C VAL A 274 -11.02 17.48 2.93
N VAL A 275 -11.08 18.76 3.29
CA VAL A 275 -11.81 19.27 4.46
C VAL A 275 -12.88 20.25 3.99
N GLU A 276 -14.08 20.14 4.56
CA GLU A 276 -15.20 21.06 4.41
C GLU A 276 -15.54 21.64 5.79
N LEU A 277 -15.68 22.95 5.89
CA LEU A 277 -16.01 23.63 7.15
C LEU A 277 -17.52 23.87 7.25
N VAL A 278 -18.05 23.82 8.48
CA VAL A 278 -19.44 24.17 8.75
C VAL A 278 -19.66 25.68 8.54
N ALA A 279 -20.82 26.08 7.98
CA ALA A 279 -21.10 27.47 7.64
C ALA A 279 -21.10 28.42 8.85
N GLY A 280 -21.60 27.96 9.99
CA GLY A 280 -21.60 28.70 11.26
C GLY A 280 -20.35 28.51 12.13
N GLY A 281 -19.34 27.84 11.60
CA GLY A 281 -18.14 27.45 12.34
C GLY A 281 -17.05 28.52 12.39
N ARG A 282 -15.85 28.10 12.76
CA ARG A 282 -14.64 28.94 12.76
C ARG A 282 -13.80 28.68 11.51
N ALA A 283 -13.11 29.71 11.05
CA ALA A 283 -12.12 29.57 9.99
C ALA A 283 -10.97 28.65 10.42
N LEU A 284 -10.45 27.89 9.47
CA LEU A 284 -9.32 26.99 9.67
C LEU A 284 -8.05 27.61 9.10
N ARG A 285 -7.05 27.87 9.95
CA ARG A 285 -5.76 28.44 9.56
C ARG A 285 -4.70 27.38 9.35
N HIS A 286 -3.74 27.68 8.48
CA HIS A 286 -2.57 26.83 8.30
C HIS A 286 -1.82 26.67 9.64
N GLY A 287 -1.47 25.42 9.97
CA GLY A 287 -0.79 25.06 11.23
C GLY A 287 -1.72 24.89 12.44
N SER A 288 -3.04 25.11 12.28
CA SER A 288 -4.01 24.93 13.37
C SER A 288 -3.92 23.54 13.97
N ARG A 289 -3.93 23.46 15.31
CA ARG A 289 -4.07 22.23 16.07
C ARG A 289 -5.54 21.90 16.23
N VAL A 290 -5.93 20.71 15.85
CA VAL A 290 -7.33 20.25 15.86
C VAL A 290 -7.46 18.92 16.57
N ARG A 291 -8.68 18.60 17.01
CA ARG A 291 -9.10 17.25 17.41
C ARG A 291 -9.64 16.55 16.18
N PHE A 292 -8.99 15.48 15.79
CA PHE A 292 -9.36 14.64 14.65
C PHE A 292 -10.13 13.43 15.18
N HIS A 293 -11.36 13.23 14.69
CA HIS A 293 -12.23 12.13 15.07
C HIS A 293 -12.53 11.26 13.85
N GLN A 294 -12.22 9.96 13.95
CA GLN A 294 -12.55 8.97 12.94
C GLN A 294 -12.94 7.65 13.63
N GLY A 295 -14.14 7.13 13.32
CA GLY A 295 -14.69 5.99 14.05
C GLY A 295 -14.69 6.28 15.56
N THR A 296 -14.14 5.36 16.34
CA THR A 296 -14.03 5.50 17.80
C THR A 296 -12.79 6.28 18.27
N THR A 297 -11.92 6.67 17.34
CA THR A 297 -10.62 7.29 17.64
C THR A 297 -10.75 8.82 17.75
N GLU A 298 -10.13 9.40 18.80
CA GLU A 298 -9.89 10.84 18.95
C GLU A 298 -8.39 11.09 19.05
N LEU A 299 -7.83 11.87 18.13
CA LEU A 299 -6.42 12.24 18.09
C LEU A 299 -6.23 13.73 17.91
N LEU A 300 -5.16 14.25 18.45
CA LEU A 300 -4.72 15.60 18.12
C LEU A 300 -3.89 15.57 16.82
N GLY A 301 -4.01 16.64 16.04
CA GLY A 301 -3.26 16.78 14.80
C GLY A 301 -3.06 18.24 14.41
N ARG A 302 -2.12 18.49 13.51
CA ARG A 302 -1.87 19.80 12.91
C ARG A 302 -2.22 19.78 11.43
N VAL A 303 -2.99 20.78 11.00
CA VAL A 303 -3.48 20.90 9.62
C VAL A 303 -2.56 21.82 8.82
N ALA A 304 -1.96 21.29 7.76
CA ALA A 304 -1.27 22.07 6.76
C ALA A 304 -2.20 22.25 5.54
N LEU A 305 -2.61 23.49 5.28
CA LEU A 305 -3.45 23.81 4.11
C LEU A 305 -2.60 23.75 2.85
N ALA A 306 -3.08 23.05 1.83
CA ALA A 306 -2.44 22.95 0.51
C ALA A 306 -3.04 23.98 -0.46
N ALA A 307 -4.32 23.82 -0.80
CA ALA A 307 -5.01 24.65 -1.76
C ALA A 307 -6.51 24.67 -1.48
N GLN A 308 -7.21 25.72 -1.90
CA GLN A 308 -8.66 25.77 -1.92
C GLN A 308 -9.21 24.70 -2.87
N HIS A 309 -10.30 24.06 -2.47
CA HIS A 309 -10.84 22.93 -3.24
C HIS A 309 -11.46 23.40 -4.58
N SER A 310 -12.11 24.58 -4.60
CA SER A 310 -12.84 25.09 -5.75
C SER A 310 -11.95 25.46 -6.94
N ASP A 311 -10.86 26.19 -6.70
CA ASP A 311 -10.00 26.76 -7.74
C ASP A 311 -8.56 26.24 -7.72
N GLY A 312 -8.14 25.61 -6.61
CA GLY A 312 -6.80 25.09 -6.42
C GLY A 312 -5.77 26.15 -6.05
N LEU A 313 -6.19 27.36 -5.70
CA LEU A 313 -5.28 28.40 -5.25
C LEU A 313 -4.74 28.06 -3.86
N ALA A 314 -3.45 28.36 -3.65
CA ALA A 314 -2.81 28.17 -2.34
C ALA A 314 -3.45 29.11 -1.32
N VAL A 315 -3.81 28.56 -0.14
CA VAL A 315 -4.48 29.31 0.92
C VAL A 315 -3.76 29.19 2.26
N THR A 316 -3.88 30.20 3.09
CA THR A 316 -3.40 30.22 4.48
C THR A 316 -4.53 30.09 5.49
N GLU A 317 -5.75 30.34 5.05
CA GLU A 317 -6.98 30.26 5.84
C GLU A 317 -8.15 29.80 4.97
N VAL A 318 -9.02 28.96 5.51
CA VAL A 318 -10.28 28.53 4.89
C VAL A 318 -11.40 29.16 5.70
N PRO A 319 -12.30 29.93 5.08
CA PRO A 319 -13.44 30.54 5.77
C PRO A 319 -14.50 29.48 6.14
N PRO A 320 -15.42 29.80 7.08
CA PRO A 320 -16.61 28.98 7.33
C PRO A 320 -17.38 28.68 6.02
N GLY A 321 -17.87 27.45 5.87
CA GLY A 321 -18.50 26.97 4.65
C GLY A 321 -17.56 26.67 3.49
N GLY A 322 -16.27 27.02 3.61
CA GLY A 322 -15.26 26.74 2.58
C GLY A 322 -14.71 25.32 2.65
N SER A 323 -13.99 24.93 1.59
CA SER A 323 -13.34 23.63 1.51
C SER A 323 -11.91 23.73 0.97
N ALA A 324 -11.03 22.82 1.40
CA ALA A 324 -9.64 22.81 0.98
C ALA A 324 -9.01 21.41 0.99
N TYR A 325 -7.99 21.22 0.16
CA TYR A 325 -7.06 20.12 0.29
C TYR A 325 -6.06 20.39 1.40
N VAL A 326 -5.85 19.39 2.22
CA VAL A 326 -5.01 19.52 3.42
C VAL A 326 -4.11 18.30 3.61
N ARG A 327 -3.02 18.49 4.35
CA ARG A 327 -2.26 17.42 4.98
C ARG A 327 -2.39 17.55 6.48
N ILE A 328 -2.85 16.49 7.14
CA ILE A 328 -2.97 16.44 8.60
C ILE A 328 -1.83 15.57 9.14
N ARG A 329 -1.11 16.10 10.15
CA ARG A 329 -0.12 15.35 10.92
C ARG A 329 -0.73 15.03 12.28
N LEU A 330 -1.00 13.76 12.50
CA LEU A 330 -1.54 13.23 13.75
C LEU A 330 -0.42 13.06 14.77
N GLU A 331 -0.72 13.33 16.06
CA GLU A 331 0.25 13.19 17.16
C GLU A 331 0.47 11.71 17.56
N ARG A 332 -0.47 10.83 17.22
CA ARG A 332 -0.36 9.36 17.37
C ARG A 332 -0.83 8.68 16.08
N PRO A 333 -0.40 7.43 15.82
CA PRO A 333 -0.83 6.70 14.63
C PRO A 333 -2.33 6.38 14.68
N ALA A 334 -2.97 6.37 13.51
CA ALA A 334 -4.35 5.98 13.26
C ALA A 334 -4.43 4.94 12.15
N VAL A 335 -5.49 4.15 12.15
CA VAL A 335 -5.81 3.17 11.09
C VAL A 335 -6.80 3.83 10.14
N LEU A 336 -6.33 4.22 8.97
CA LEU A 336 -7.10 4.97 7.99
C LEU A 336 -6.98 4.37 6.60
N THR A 337 -8.03 4.52 5.80
CA THR A 337 -8.03 4.19 4.37
C THR A 337 -8.56 5.36 3.56
N ARG A 338 -8.31 5.38 2.25
CA ARG A 338 -8.98 6.33 1.36
C ARG A 338 -10.49 6.14 1.45
N GLY A 339 -11.21 7.22 1.49
CA GLY A 339 -12.67 7.22 1.63
C GLY A 339 -13.16 7.35 3.06
N ASP A 340 -12.32 7.09 4.08
CA ASP A 340 -12.72 7.29 5.48
C ASP A 340 -13.17 8.73 5.72
N ARG A 341 -14.32 8.87 6.36
CA ARG A 341 -14.86 10.15 6.80
C ARG A 341 -14.38 10.48 8.21
N PHE A 342 -14.12 11.74 8.45
CA PHE A 342 -13.69 12.24 9.75
C PHE A 342 -14.30 13.60 10.07
N ILE A 343 -14.31 13.93 11.36
CA ILE A 343 -14.72 15.24 11.86
C ILE A 343 -13.51 15.92 12.49
N ILE A 344 -13.38 17.22 12.30
CA ILE A 344 -12.41 18.05 13.00
C ILE A 344 -13.12 19.01 13.95
N ARG A 345 -12.62 19.04 15.18
CA ARG A 345 -13.09 19.99 16.20
C ARG A 345 -11.95 20.91 16.62
N ALA A 346 -12.28 22.12 17.05
CA ALA A 346 -11.30 23.05 17.59
C ALA A 346 -10.59 22.44 18.81
N TYR A 347 -9.32 22.77 18.99
CA TYR A 347 -8.56 22.28 20.14
C TYR A 347 -9.18 22.75 21.46
N SER A 348 -9.56 24.05 21.54
CA SER A 348 -10.23 24.66 22.69
C SER A 348 -10.96 25.96 22.26
N PRO A 349 -12.23 26.12 22.65
CA PRO A 349 -13.16 25.12 23.14
C PRO A 349 -13.40 24.03 22.07
N SER A 350 -13.77 22.82 22.50
CA SER A 350 -14.01 21.69 21.61
C SER A 350 -15.35 21.82 20.89
N ILE A 351 -15.40 22.64 19.85
CA ILE A 351 -16.57 22.81 18.96
C ILE A 351 -16.28 22.20 17.59
N THR A 352 -17.30 21.70 16.92
CA THR A 352 -17.17 21.17 15.56
C THR A 352 -16.88 22.32 14.60
N ILE A 353 -15.78 22.23 13.85
CA ILE A 353 -15.40 23.23 12.84
C ILE A 353 -15.57 22.72 11.42
N GLY A 354 -15.57 21.42 11.21
CA GLY A 354 -15.75 20.81 9.91
C GLY A 354 -15.48 19.31 9.94
N GLY A 355 -15.41 18.73 8.77
CA GLY A 355 -15.08 17.33 8.55
C GLY A 355 -14.51 17.13 7.16
N GLY A 356 -14.34 15.89 6.77
CA GLY A 356 -13.79 15.62 5.45
C GLY A 356 -13.65 14.16 5.12
N GLN A 357 -12.87 13.92 4.08
CA GLN A 357 -12.55 12.59 3.57
C GLN A 357 -11.05 12.39 3.44
N VAL A 358 -10.58 11.24 3.87
CA VAL A 358 -9.20 10.79 3.64
C VAL A 358 -9.03 10.49 2.15
N LEU A 359 -8.06 11.14 1.52
CA LEU A 359 -7.67 10.91 0.13
C LEU A 359 -6.50 9.92 0.04
N ASP A 360 -5.55 10.03 0.97
CA ASP A 360 -4.43 9.11 1.06
C ASP A 360 -3.93 8.99 2.51
N PRO A 361 -3.96 7.80 3.11
CA PRO A 361 -3.43 7.57 4.45
C PRO A 361 -1.89 7.50 4.48
N HIS A 362 -1.21 7.31 3.34
CA HIS A 362 0.24 7.19 3.25
C HIS A 362 0.83 8.13 2.18
N PRO A 363 0.63 9.46 2.32
CA PRO A 363 1.06 10.41 1.32
C PRO A 363 2.59 10.50 1.24
N PRO A 364 3.14 10.82 0.05
CA PRO A 364 4.56 11.03 -0.13
C PRO A 364 5.07 12.19 0.72
N ARG A 365 6.38 12.18 1.04
CA ARG A 365 7.02 13.25 1.83
C ARG A 365 7.22 14.57 1.05
N ALA A 366 6.74 14.64 -0.19
CA ALA A 366 6.84 15.81 -1.04
C ALA A 366 6.02 17.01 -0.54
N GLY A 367 6.33 18.20 -1.05
CA GLY A 367 5.57 19.43 -0.78
C GLY A 367 4.12 19.32 -1.26
N ILE A 368 3.18 19.95 -0.52
CA ILE A 368 1.74 19.86 -0.76
C ILE A 368 1.17 21.01 -1.59
N ARG A 369 1.99 22.05 -1.88
CA ARG A 369 1.56 23.29 -2.58
C ARG A 369 2.10 23.38 -4.01
N THR A 370 2.57 22.26 -4.57
CA THR A 370 3.06 22.18 -5.95
C THR A 370 1.93 21.85 -6.91
N THR A 371 2.08 22.20 -8.19
CA THR A 371 1.14 21.83 -9.25
C THR A 371 0.93 20.31 -9.32
N MET A 372 2.01 19.53 -9.15
CA MET A 372 1.92 18.07 -9.10
C MET A 372 1.09 17.58 -7.91
N ALA A 373 1.29 18.17 -6.72
CA ALA A 373 0.51 17.81 -5.55
C ALA A 373 -0.97 18.13 -5.73
N LEU A 374 -1.31 19.28 -6.32
CA LEU A 374 -2.69 19.66 -6.62
C LEU A 374 -3.33 18.71 -7.62
N ALA A 375 -2.65 18.37 -8.70
CA ALA A 375 -3.15 17.39 -9.68
C ALA A 375 -3.39 16.02 -9.02
N ARG A 376 -2.52 15.63 -8.09
CA ARG A 376 -2.67 14.43 -7.29
C ARG A 376 -3.91 14.48 -6.39
N TYR A 377 -4.10 15.56 -5.62
CA TYR A 377 -5.29 15.73 -4.78
C TYR A 377 -6.58 15.58 -5.60
N ARG A 378 -6.67 16.27 -6.73
CA ARG A 378 -7.84 16.22 -7.62
C ARG A 378 -8.10 14.80 -8.15
N ARG A 379 -7.03 14.06 -8.50
CA ARG A 379 -7.15 12.68 -8.95
C ARG A 379 -7.65 11.75 -7.85
N LEU A 380 -7.18 11.93 -6.62
CA LEU A 380 -7.60 11.13 -5.46
C LEU A 380 -9.01 11.47 -4.98
N ASP A 381 -9.50 12.69 -5.25
CA ASP A 381 -10.82 13.19 -4.88
C ASP A 381 -11.91 12.85 -5.92
N GLY A 382 -11.58 12.06 -6.92
CA GLY A 382 -12.48 11.63 -8.00
C GLY A 382 -13.68 10.76 -7.60
N GLY A 383 -13.94 10.60 -6.29
CA GLY A 383 -15.07 9.79 -5.80
C GLY A 383 -14.72 8.32 -5.59
N ASN A 384 -15.76 7.52 -5.30
CA ASN A 384 -15.65 6.08 -5.01
C ASN A 384 -16.37 5.23 -6.09
N ASP A 385 -16.72 5.82 -7.21
CA ASP A 385 -17.13 5.09 -8.41
C ASP A 385 -15.92 4.46 -9.13
N ALA A 386 -16.18 3.70 -10.19
CA ALA A 386 -15.11 3.01 -10.92
C ALA A 386 -14.02 3.97 -11.43
N ALA A 387 -14.40 5.15 -11.96
CA ALA A 387 -13.47 6.13 -12.49
C ALA A 387 -12.60 6.77 -11.39
N GLY A 388 -13.18 7.10 -10.24
CA GLY A 388 -12.47 7.63 -9.09
C GLY A 388 -11.52 6.62 -8.46
N ILE A 389 -11.91 5.32 -8.41
CA ILE A 389 -11.05 4.22 -7.97
C ILE A 389 -9.86 4.07 -8.93
N ASP A 390 -10.10 4.05 -10.25
CA ASP A 390 -9.05 3.94 -11.27
C ASP A 390 -8.05 5.10 -11.14
N GLY A 391 -8.54 6.32 -11.01
CA GLY A 391 -7.72 7.50 -10.81
C GLY A 391 -6.82 7.40 -9.58
N ALA A 392 -7.35 6.90 -8.47
CA ALA A 392 -6.58 6.71 -7.23
C ALA A 392 -5.51 5.62 -7.39
N VAL A 393 -5.86 4.47 -7.96
CA VAL A 393 -4.92 3.37 -8.20
C VAL A 393 -3.78 3.82 -9.11
N LEU A 394 -4.07 4.51 -10.21
CA LEU A 394 -3.07 5.05 -11.12
C LEU A 394 -2.15 6.06 -10.43
N ALA A 395 -2.69 6.91 -9.55
CA ALA A 395 -1.87 7.83 -8.75
C ALA A 395 -0.90 7.06 -7.85
N PHE A 396 -1.39 6.07 -7.10
CA PHE A 396 -0.57 5.27 -6.19
C PHE A 396 0.51 4.46 -6.92
N VAL A 397 0.18 3.86 -8.07
CA VAL A 397 1.15 3.12 -8.90
C VAL A 397 2.23 4.05 -9.44
N SER A 398 1.85 5.22 -9.98
CA SER A 398 2.79 6.19 -10.54
C SER A 398 3.78 6.71 -9.50
N GLU A 399 3.33 6.94 -8.26
CA GLU A 399 4.16 7.43 -7.15
C GLU A 399 5.25 6.44 -6.71
N ARG A 400 5.00 5.14 -6.87
CA ARG A 400 5.96 4.10 -6.46
C ARG A 400 7.11 3.95 -7.45
N GLY A 401 6.97 4.44 -8.66
CA GLY A 401 8.01 4.44 -9.67
C GLY A 401 8.66 3.06 -9.83
N ARG A 402 9.98 3.03 -9.80
CA ARG A 402 10.79 1.80 -9.98
C ARG A 402 10.62 0.75 -8.88
N ALA A 403 10.08 1.11 -7.71
CA ALA A 403 9.82 0.14 -6.64
C ALA A 403 8.60 -0.73 -6.92
N GLY A 404 7.65 -0.23 -7.72
CA GLY A 404 6.34 -0.84 -7.91
C GLY A 404 5.44 -0.72 -6.67
N LEU A 405 4.15 -0.85 -6.86
CA LEU A 405 3.16 -0.89 -5.78
C LEU A 405 2.73 -2.34 -5.54
N PRO A 406 2.92 -2.92 -4.34
CA PRO A 406 2.34 -4.22 -4.03
C PRO A 406 0.82 -4.19 -4.21
N ALA A 407 0.26 -5.17 -4.94
CA ALA A 407 -1.18 -5.23 -5.20
C ALA A 407 -2.00 -5.25 -3.90
N ALA A 408 -1.51 -5.94 -2.87
CA ALA A 408 -2.13 -5.98 -1.54
C ALA A 408 -2.25 -4.59 -0.88
N ALA A 409 -1.39 -3.63 -1.23
CA ALA A 409 -1.48 -2.26 -0.69
C ALA A 409 -2.76 -1.53 -1.11
N LEU A 410 -3.44 -1.97 -2.19
CA LEU A 410 -4.73 -1.41 -2.60
C LEU A 410 -5.84 -1.71 -1.59
N LEU A 411 -5.77 -2.83 -0.89
CA LEU A 411 -6.77 -3.21 0.13
C LEU A 411 -6.76 -2.23 1.29
N SER A 412 -5.58 -1.89 1.79
CA SER A 412 -5.42 -0.98 2.94
C SER A 412 -5.41 0.49 2.54
N ARG A 413 -4.59 0.88 1.55
CA ARG A 413 -4.40 2.28 1.17
C ARG A 413 -5.59 2.86 0.43
N ALA A 414 -6.15 2.12 -0.54
CA ALA A 414 -7.32 2.55 -1.31
C ALA A 414 -8.66 2.15 -0.66
N GLY A 415 -8.65 1.31 0.39
CA GLY A 415 -9.87 0.83 1.05
C GLY A 415 -10.73 -0.07 0.17
N LEU A 416 -10.10 -0.86 -0.72
CA LEU A 416 -10.79 -1.76 -1.64
C LEU A 416 -10.92 -3.16 -1.05
N SER A 417 -12.01 -3.83 -1.35
CA SER A 417 -12.10 -5.29 -1.14
C SER A 417 -11.30 -6.04 -2.20
N GLN A 418 -10.93 -7.30 -1.90
CA GLN A 418 -10.16 -8.12 -2.82
C GLN A 418 -10.80 -8.22 -4.22
N PRO A 419 -12.12 -8.52 -4.36
CA PRO A 419 -12.76 -8.61 -5.68
C PRO A 419 -12.72 -7.29 -6.47
N VAL A 420 -12.89 -6.15 -5.77
CA VAL A 420 -12.84 -4.82 -6.41
C VAL A 420 -11.42 -4.47 -6.84
N ALA A 421 -10.42 -4.79 -6.01
CA ALA A 421 -9.01 -4.59 -6.34
C ALA A 421 -8.60 -5.42 -7.55
N ASP A 422 -8.94 -6.71 -7.58
CA ASP A 422 -8.62 -7.62 -8.68
C ASP A 422 -9.28 -7.16 -10.00
N ALA A 423 -10.57 -6.83 -9.97
CA ALA A 423 -11.29 -6.32 -11.15
C ALA A 423 -10.71 -5.00 -11.66
N THR A 424 -10.27 -4.11 -10.74
CA THR A 424 -9.64 -2.84 -11.12
C THR A 424 -8.26 -3.06 -11.73
N ILE A 425 -7.44 -3.93 -11.15
CA ILE A 425 -6.12 -4.29 -11.68
C ILE A 425 -6.26 -4.89 -13.09
N GLU A 426 -7.19 -5.82 -13.26
CA GLU A 426 -7.41 -6.48 -14.55
C GLU A 426 -7.84 -5.48 -15.62
N ARG A 427 -8.82 -4.63 -15.31
CA ARG A 427 -9.30 -3.57 -16.23
C ARG A 427 -8.18 -2.61 -16.63
N LEU A 428 -7.42 -2.08 -15.67
CA LEU A 428 -6.33 -1.14 -15.95
C LEU A 428 -5.17 -1.79 -16.71
N ALA A 429 -4.91 -3.07 -16.47
CA ALA A 429 -3.91 -3.83 -17.21
C ALA A 429 -4.35 -4.08 -18.66
N GLN A 430 -5.61 -4.44 -18.90
CA GLN A 430 -6.18 -4.59 -20.25
C GLN A 430 -6.15 -3.29 -21.05
N GLN A 431 -6.33 -2.15 -20.37
CA GLN A 431 -6.20 -0.81 -20.96
C GLN A 431 -4.74 -0.36 -21.16
N GLY A 432 -3.76 -1.16 -20.75
CA GLY A 432 -2.34 -0.81 -20.84
C GLY A 432 -1.92 0.34 -19.91
N GLN A 433 -2.71 0.68 -18.89
CA GLN A 433 -2.42 1.77 -17.97
C GLN A 433 -1.52 1.36 -16.81
N ILE A 434 -1.51 0.07 -16.48
CA ILE A 434 -0.57 -0.55 -15.55
C ILE A 434 -0.04 -1.86 -16.12
N VAL A 435 1.12 -2.29 -15.61
CA VAL A 435 1.66 -3.62 -15.87
C VAL A 435 1.78 -4.37 -14.56
N ARG A 436 1.25 -5.57 -14.49
CA ARG A 436 1.45 -6.47 -13.36
C ARG A 436 2.74 -7.25 -13.53
N VAL A 437 3.64 -7.10 -12.58
CA VAL A 437 4.94 -7.77 -12.53
C VAL A 437 5.01 -8.56 -11.22
N ALA A 438 4.75 -9.86 -11.26
CA ALA A 438 4.52 -10.70 -10.09
C ALA A 438 3.39 -10.14 -9.20
N ASP A 439 3.69 -9.74 -7.97
CA ASP A 439 2.77 -9.12 -7.01
C ASP A 439 2.77 -7.58 -7.07
N LEU A 440 3.58 -6.98 -7.97
CA LEU A 440 3.74 -5.54 -8.10
C LEU A 440 2.94 -4.97 -9.27
N LEU A 441 2.45 -3.75 -9.08
CA LEU A 441 1.84 -2.92 -10.12
C LEU A 441 2.82 -1.82 -10.49
N VAL A 442 3.12 -1.68 -11.78
CA VAL A 442 4.12 -0.74 -12.30
C VAL A 442 3.51 0.10 -13.41
N ALA A 443 3.80 1.39 -13.43
CA ALA A 443 3.36 2.26 -14.51
C ALA A 443 4.19 1.99 -15.79
N PRO A 444 3.56 1.84 -16.97
CA PRO A 444 4.25 1.55 -18.24
C PRO A 444 5.43 2.49 -18.56
N PRO A 445 5.34 3.82 -18.33
CA PRO A 445 6.46 4.73 -18.58
C PRO A 445 7.72 4.38 -17.76
N VAL A 446 7.59 3.79 -16.57
CA VAL A 446 8.72 3.36 -15.74
C VAL A 446 9.46 2.19 -16.39
N LEU A 447 8.73 1.21 -16.92
CA LEU A 447 9.33 0.07 -17.63
C LEU A 447 9.98 0.52 -18.94
N GLN A 448 9.37 1.46 -19.65
CA GLN A 448 9.92 2.04 -20.85
C GLN A 448 11.23 2.79 -20.55
N GLU A 449 11.25 3.66 -19.53
CA GLU A 449 12.47 4.38 -19.12
C GLU A 449 13.61 3.43 -18.75
N LEU A 450 13.32 2.37 -17.99
CA LEU A 450 14.32 1.35 -17.63
C LEU A 450 14.83 0.59 -18.85
N SER A 451 13.95 0.28 -19.81
CA SER A 451 14.30 -0.36 -21.07
C SER A 451 15.24 0.52 -21.91
N GLU A 452 14.93 1.80 -22.03
CA GLU A 452 15.75 2.78 -22.77
C GLU A 452 17.12 2.96 -22.10
N GLN A 453 17.16 3.05 -20.76
CA GLN A 453 18.42 3.14 -20.00
C GLN A 453 19.29 1.90 -20.18
N LEU A 454 18.70 0.70 -20.20
CA LEU A 454 19.42 -0.55 -20.44
C LEU A 454 19.99 -0.58 -21.86
N LEU A 455 19.20 -0.27 -22.87
CA LEU A 455 19.65 -0.23 -24.26
C LEU A 455 20.78 0.78 -24.47
N ALA A 456 20.67 1.96 -23.86
CA ALA A 456 21.71 2.99 -23.90
C ALA A 456 23.03 2.51 -23.23
N ALA A 457 22.91 1.84 -22.08
CA ALA A 457 24.08 1.29 -21.38
C ALA A 457 24.76 0.16 -22.18
N LEU A 458 23.98 -0.71 -22.82
CA LEU A 458 24.53 -1.77 -23.70
C LEU A 458 25.22 -1.16 -24.91
N LYS A 459 24.63 -0.13 -25.53
CA LYS A 459 25.26 0.57 -26.67
C LYS A 459 26.57 1.23 -26.25
N ALA A 460 26.61 1.90 -25.10
CA ALA A 460 27.83 2.51 -24.58
C ALA A 460 28.90 1.46 -24.24
N HIS A 461 28.50 0.32 -23.64
CA HIS A 461 29.41 -0.77 -23.34
C HIS A 461 30.05 -1.37 -24.59
N HIS A 462 29.24 -1.65 -25.63
CA HIS A 462 29.75 -2.17 -26.90
C HIS A 462 30.63 -1.16 -27.66
N GLY A 463 30.33 0.15 -27.56
CA GLY A 463 31.20 1.19 -28.08
C GLY A 463 32.56 1.29 -27.39
N ALA A 464 32.56 1.15 -26.04
CA ALA A 464 33.79 1.19 -25.25
C ALA A 464 34.60 -0.13 -25.32
N GLN A 465 33.91 -1.25 -25.47
CA GLN A 465 34.50 -2.59 -25.49
C GLN A 465 33.94 -3.45 -26.64
N PRO A 466 34.33 -3.19 -27.87
CA PRO A 466 33.77 -3.88 -29.06
C PRO A 466 33.96 -5.40 -29.04
N LEU A 467 35.00 -5.89 -28.36
CA LEU A 467 35.31 -7.32 -28.20
C LEU A 467 34.61 -7.98 -27.00
N SER A 468 33.85 -7.24 -26.25
CA SER A 468 33.06 -7.79 -25.14
C SER A 468 31.82 -8.50 -25.69
N GLU A 469 31.52 -9.68 -25.14
CA GLU A 469 30.28 -10.41 -25.44
C GLU A 469 29.02 -9.74 -24.86
N GLY A 470 29.19 -8.68 -24.06
CA GLY A 470 28.14 -7.92 -23.46
C GLY A 470 28.43 -7.49 -22.02
N LEU A 471 27.50 -6.71 -21.45
CA LEU A 471 27.54 -6.22 -20.09
C LEU A 471 27.15 -7.33 -19.12
N PRO A 472 27.90 -7.59 -18.00
CA PRO A 472 27.49 -8.54 -16.98
C PRO A 472 26.10 -8.21 -16.44
N ARG A 473 25.27 -9.25 -16.26
CA ARG A 473 23.87 -9.11 -15.85
C ARG A 473 23.72 -8.41 -14.50
N GLU A 474 24.56 -8.76 -13.52
CA GLU A 474 24.52 -8.13 -12.18
C GLU A 474 24.95 -6.67 -12.22
N GLU A 475 25.96 -6.32 -13.04
CA GLU A 475 26.37 -4.93 -13.23
C GLU A 475 25.24 -4.09 -13.83
N ALA A 476 24.54 -4.63 -14.83
CA ALA A 476 23.37 -3.97 -15.41
C ALA A 476 22.27 -3.76 -14.36
N ARG A 477 22.00 -4.77 -13.52
CA ARG A 477 20.99 -4.71 -12.46
C ARG A 477 21.33 -3.63 -11.44
N GLU A 478 22.55 -3.63 -10.91
CA GLU A 478 22.95 -2.66 -9.88
C GLU A 478 22.99 -1.23 -10.42
N ARG A 479 23.57 -1.04 -11.58
CA ARG A 479 23.84 0.28 -12.15
C ARG A 479 22.57 0.98 -12.66
N ILE A 480 21.64 0.22 -13.30
CA ILE A 480 20.47 0.78 -13.99
C ILE A 480 19.22 0.67 -13.11
N PHE A 481 18.99 -0.49 -12.52
CA PHE A 481 17.76 -0.77 -11.78
C PHE A 481 17.86 -0.39 -10.29
N GLY A 482 19.05 -0.41 -9.70
CA GLY A 482 19.29 0.04 -8.33
C GLY A 482 18.37 -0.65 -7.32
N ARG A 483 17.41 0.11 -6.77
CA ARG A 483 16.45 -0.38 -5.76
C ARG A 483 15.16 -0.98 -6.35
N ALA A 484 15.07 -1.13 -7.66
CA ALA A 484 13.92 -1.80 -8.26
C ALA A 484 13.87 -3.28 -7.85
N SER A 485 12.66 -3.82 -7.82
CA SER A 485 12.47 -5.26 -7.55
C SER A 485 13.20 -6.11 -8.63
N PRO A 486 13.80 -7.25 -8.24
CA PRO A 486 14.34 -8.20 -9.20
C PRO A 486 13.33 -8.62 -10.28
N HIS A 487 12.05 -8.72 -9.94
CA HIS A 487 11.00 -9.07 -10.91
C HIS A 487 10.84 -8.00 -12.00
N ILE A 488 11.04 -6.71 -11.69
CA ILE A 488 10.99 -5.63 -12.68
C ILE A 488 12.17 -5.74 -13.65
N PHE A 489 13.36 -6.08 -13.15
CA PHE A 489 14.51 -6.35 -14.00
C PHE A 489 14.24 -7.49 -14.97
N GLU A 490 13.77 -8.63 -14.47
CA GLU A 490 13.41 -9.78 -15.31
C GLU A 490 12.33 -9.45 -16.34
N GLN A 491 11.33 -8.68 -15.97
CA GLN A 491 10.27 -8.23 -16.87
C GLN A 491 10.83 -7.41 -18.03
N VAL A 492 11.71 -6.45 -17.74
CA VAL A 492 12.36 -5.63 -18.78
C VAL A 492 13.22 -6.48 -19.69
N LEU A 493 14.02 -7.41 -19.14
CA LEU A 493 14.83 -8.32 -19.95
C LEU A 493 13.96 -9.20 -20.85
N SER A 494 12.90 -9.78 -20.33
CA SER A 494 11.97 -10.62 -21.08
C SER A 494 11.31 -9.84 -22.21
N THR A 495 10.85 -8.63 -21.94
CA THR A 495 10.22 -7.76 -22.95
C THR A 495 11.19 -7.43 -24.08
N LEU A 496 12.40 -6.95 -23.76
CA LEU A 496 13.40 -6.59 -24.77
C LEU A 496 13.93 -7.80 -25.54
N ALA A 497 13.98 -8.97 -24.93
CA ALA A 497 14.35 -10.22 -25.61
C ALA A 497 13.23 -10.68 -26.56
N ALA A 498 11.96 -10.61 -26.15
CA ALA A 498 10.81 -10.90 -27.01
C ALA A 498 10.74 -9.95 -28.22
N GLU A 499 11.08 -8.68 -28.03
CA GLU A 499 11.21 -7.67 -29.10
C GLU A 499 12.47 -7.85 -29.95
N ARG A 500 13.30 -8.85 -29.65
CA ARG A 500 14.58 -9.12 -30.34
C ARG A 500 15.56 -7.94 -30.31
N LYS A 501 15.51 -7.11 -29.27
CA LYS A 501 16.42 -5.97 -29.10
C LYS A 501 17.70 -6.36 -28.37
N ILE A 502 17.63 -7.38 -27.49
CA ILE A 502 18.78 -7.87 -26.72
C ILE A 502 18.88 -9.40 -26.75
N LEU A 503 20.10 -9.87 -26.48
CA LEU A 503 20.38 -11.26 -26.17
C LEU A 503 20.65 -11.38 -24.66
N VAL A 504 19.91 -12.27 -23.99
CA VAL A 504 20.01 -12.51 -22.54
C VAL A 504 20.72 -13.84 -22.30
N ARG A 505 21.93 -13.75 -21.73
CA ARG A 505 22.75 -14.87 -21.24
C ARG A 505 23.35 -14.45 -19.90
N ASP A 506 24.51 -14.99 -19.53
CA ASP A 506 25.29 -14.50 -18.38
C ASP A 506 25.72 -13.04 -18.58
N ARG A 507 25.75 -12.61 -19.83
CA ARG A 507 25.96 -11.23 -20.25
C ARG A 507 24.80 -10.78 -21.14
N LEU A 508 24.51 -9.48 -21.06
CA LEU A 508 23.48 -8.82 -21.86
C LEU A 508 24.14 -8.12 -23.05
N ALA A 509 23.65 -8.40 -24.24
CA ALA A 509 24.15 -7.79 -25.46
C ALA A 509 23.00 -7.26 -26.34
N LEU A 510 23.24 -6.24 -27.17
CA LEU A 510 22.32 -5.86 -28.23
C LEU A 510 22.22 -7.00 -29.26
N ALA A 511 21.01 -7.26 -29.75
CA ALA A 511 20.76 -8.39 -30.67
C ALA A 511 21.60 -8.33 -31.97
N GLY A 512 21.97 -7.14 -32.43
CA GLY A 512 22.83 -6.93 -33.63
C GLY A 512 24.33 -6.88 -33.30
N HIS A 513 24.73 -7.05 -32.02
CA HIS A 513 26.14 -6.99 -31.68
C HIS A 513 26.85 -8.29 -32.05
N GLN A 514 27.79 -8.18 -32.98
CA GLN A 514 28.74 -9.25 -33.29
C GLN A 514 30.12 -8.81 -32.83
N VAL A 515 30.82 -9.69 -32.15
CA VAL A 515 32.23 -9.49 -31.82
C VAL A 515 32.99 -9.50 -33.13
N SER A 516 33.15 -8.34 -33.72
CA SER A 516 33.90 -8.16 -34.98
C SER A 516 35.20 -7.44 -34.67
N LEU A 517 36.29 -8.01 -35.17
CA LEU A 517 37.58 -7.36 -35.18
C LEU A 517 37.60 -6.32 -36.30
N SER A 518 38.19 -5.15 -36.06
CA SER A 518 38.56 -4.27 -37.16
C SER A 518 39.54 -5.01 -38.09
N ALA A 519 39.69 -4.55 -39.35
CA ALA A 519 40.64 -5.14 -40.26
C ALA A 519 42.08 -5.12 -39.70
N GLU A 520 42.44 -4.06 -38.98
CA GLU A 520 43.72 -3.92 -38.26
C GLU A 520 43.83 -4.90 -37.09
N GLU A 521 42.80 -5.05 -36.26
CA GLU A 521 42.76 -6.01 -35.16
C GLU A 521 42.77 -7.47 -35.62
N ALA A 522 42.07 -7.77 -36.75
CA ALA A 522 42.11 -9.10 -37.35
C ALA A 522 43.50 -9.42 -37.86
N HIS A 523 44.15 -8.48 -38.56
CA HIS A 523 45.53 -8.63 -39.04
C HIS A 523 46.48 -8.79 -37.86
N ALA A 524 46.35 -7.99 -36.81
CA ALA A 524 47.18 -8.11 -35.59
C ALA A 524 46.97 -9.45 -34.90
N ARG A 525 45.73 -9.94 -34.75
CA ARG A 525 45.43 -11.27 -34.20
C ARG A 525 46.15 -12.38 -34.95
N ASP A 526 46.00 -12.35 -36.28
CA ASP A 526 46.58 -13.39 -37.17
C ASP A 526 48.11 -13.35 -37.15
N ALA A 527 48.71 -12.16 -37.11
CA ALA A 527 50.13 -11.96 -36.97
C ALA A 527 50.67 -12.48 -35.59
N ILE A 528 49.96 -12.17 -34.50
CA ILE A 528 50.30 -12.64 -33.17
C ILE A 528 50.21 -14.17 -33.12
N GLU A 529 49.09 -14.76 -33.57
CA GLU A 529 48.90 -16.21 -33.57
C GLU A 529 50.01 -16.93 -34.34
N ARG A 530 50.31 -16.42 -35.55
CA ARG A 530 51.38 -16.97 -36.43
C ARG A 530 52.73 -16.93 -35.71
N LEU A 531 53.06 -15.78 -35.11
CA LEU A 531 54.33 -15.60 -34.43
C LEU A 531 54.53 -16.58 -33.28
N PHE A 532 53.49 -16.78 -32.45
CA PHE A 532 53.53 -17.76 -31.36
C PHE A 532 53.54 -19.20 -31.86
N LYS A 533 52.89 -19.49 -32.97
CA LYS A 533 52.90 -20.81 -33.61
C LYS A 533 54.29 -21.14 -34.15
N GLU A 534 54.93 -20.20 -34.85
CA GLU A 534 56.28 -20.35 -35.40
C GLU A 534 57.33 -20.41 -34.32
N ALA A 535 57.18 -19.67 -33.25
CA ALA A 535 58.12 -19.68 -32.13
C ALA A 535 58.08 -20.97 -31.28
N GLY A 536 57.03 -21.78 -31.40
CA GLY A 536 56.91 -23.08 -30.76
C GLY A 536 57.04 -23.02 -29.23
N LEU A 537 58.08 -23.68 -28.66
CA LEU A 537 58.33 -23.76 -27.21
C LEU A 537 59.22 -22.61 -26.69
N ALA A 538 59.68 -21.71 -27.53
CA ALA A 538 60.48 -20.53 -27.18
C ALA A 538 59.70 -19.22 -27.54
N PRO A 539 58.65 -18.86 -26.79
CA PRO A 539 57.77 -17.77 -27.10
C PRO A 539 58.54 -16.43 -27.19
N PRO A 540 58.08 -15.54 -28.13
CA PRO A 540 58.68 -14.23 -28.32
C PRO A 540 58.40 -13.32 -27.10
N ASP A 541 59.24 -12.31 -26.94
CA ASP A 541 59.02 -11.28 -25.93
C ASP A 541 57.97 -10.25 -26.41
N SER A 542 57.50 -9.40 -25.49
CA SER A 542 56.46 -8.42 -25.74
C SER A 542 56.86 -7.43 -26.85
N ALA A 543 58.16 -7.07 -26.94
CA ALA A 543 58.65 -6.13 -27.97
C ALA A 543 58.60 -6.76 -29.39
N ALA A 544 59.00 -8.03 -29.50
CA ALA A 544 58.92 -8.76 -30.78
C ALA A 544 57.45 -8.95 -31.22
N VAL A 545 56.56 -9.25 -30.28
CA VAL A 545 55.10 -9.37 -30.58
C VAL A 545 54.51 -8.05 -31.06
N GLN A 546 54.84 -6.94 -30.40
CA GLN A 546 54.38 -5.62 -30.78
C GLN A 546 54.93 -5.20 -32.17
N ALA A 547 56.19 -5.49 -32.44
CA ALA A 547 56.81 -5.21 -33.75
C ALA A 547 56.16 -6.02 -34.88
N ALA A 548 55.88 -7.30 -34.67
CA ALA A 548 55.24 -8.17 -35.68
C ALA A 548 53.77 -7.83 -35.91
N ALA A 549 53.06 -7.43 -34.88
CA ALA A 549 51.66 -7.05 -34.95
C ALA A 549 51.41 -5.63 -35.52
N ALA A 550 52.46 -4.78 -35.52
CA ALA A 550 52.43 -3.39 -35.98
C ALA A 550 51.30 -2.53 -35.39
N VAL A 551 50.91 -2.80 -34.13
CA VAL A 551 49.83 -2.11 -33.42
C VAL A 551 50.30 -1.70 -32.01
N PRO A 552 49.60 -0.73 -31.36
CA PRO A 552 49.90 -0.34 -29.99
C PRO A 552 49.83 -1.50 -29.00
N ALA A 553 50.64 -1.48 -27.92
CA ALA A 553 50.71 -2.52 -26.91
C ALA A 553 49.34 -2.92 -26.32
N ALA A 554 48.44 -1.93 -26.11
CA ALA A 554 47.09 -2.18 -25.63
C ALA A 554 46.24 -3.04 -26.58
N VAL A 555 46.50 -2.99 -27.89
CA VAL A 555 45.83 -3.84 -28.90
C VAL A 555 46.43 -5.24 -28.86
N VAL A 556 47.77 -5.37 -28.72
CA VAL A 556 48.46 -6.65 -28.55
C VAL A 556 47.89 -7.41 -27.34
N ASP A 557 47.79 -6.74 -26.18
CA ASP A 557 47.24 -7.33 -24.98
C ASP A 557 45.80 -7.84 -25.14
N ARG A 558 44.95 -7.03 -25.83
CA ARG A 558 43.57 -7.43 -26.12
C ARG A 558 43.51 -8.64 -27.09
N MET A 559 44.34 -8.66 -28.13
CA MET A 559 44.39 -9.79 -29.09
C MET A 559 44.96 -11.06 -28.45
N ALA A 560 45.99 -10.95 -27.63
CA ALA A 560 46.51 -12.08 -26.85
C ALA A 560 45.45 -12.67 -25.90
N ALA A 561 44.72 -11.80 -25.18
CA ALA A 561 43.61 -12.22 -24.33
C ALA A 561 42.49 -12.91 -25.14
N LEU A 562 42.17 -12.40 -26.34
CA LEU A 562 41.19 -13.02 -27.23
C LEU A 562 41.64 -14.40 -27.67
N LEU A 563 42.91 -14.58 -28.09
CA LEU A 563 43.49 -15.85 -28.51
C LEU A 563 43.53 -16.87 -27.34
N VAL A 564 43.75 -16.40 -26.11
CA VAL A 564 43.63 -17.27 -24.90
C VAL A 564 42.20 -17.74 -24.71
N ARG A 565 41.20 -16.83 -24.86
CA ARG A 565 39.77 -17.22 -24.77
C ARG A 565 39.37 -18.21 -25.86
N GLN A 566 39.91 -18.05 -27.06
CA GLN A 566 39.68 -18.94 -28.20
C GLN A 566 40.47 -20.26 -28.07
N LYS A 567 41.23 -20.46 -26.98
CA LYS A 567 42.12 -21.62 -26.73
C LYS A 567 43.19 -21.80 -27.81
N ARG A 568 43.54 -20.72 -28.53
CA ARG A 568 44.65 -20.74 -29.47
C ARG A 568 45.98 -20.49 -28.78
N LEU A 569 45.99 -19.65 -27.74
CA LEU A 569 47.13 -19.46 -26.85
C LEU A 569 46.80 -19.97 -25.45
N VAL A 570 47.80 -20.42 -24.74
CA VAL A 570 47.77 -20.84 -23.33
C VAL A 570 48.74 -20.00 -22.55
N LYS A 571 48.26 -19.35 -21.49
CA LYS A 571 49.11 -18.58 -20.58
C LYS A 571 49.69 -19.51 -19.50
N LEU A 572 51.01 -19.57 -19.46
CA LEU A 572 51.78 -20.30 -18.42
C LEU A 572 52.63 -19.26 -17.69
N ASP A 573 52.31 -18.97 -16.45
CA ASP A 573 52.90 -17.90 -15.66
C ASP A 573 52.79 -16.53 -16.40
N THR A 574 53.87 -15.92 -16.79
CA THR A 574 53.94 -14.65 -17.55
C THR A 574 54.08 -14.83 -19.05
N LEU A 575 54.19 -16.08 -19.53
CA LEU A 575 54.44 -16.42 -20.92
C LEU A 575 53.18 -16.96 -21.62
N PHE A 576 53.09 -16.72 -22.94
CA PHE A 576 52.06 -17.31 -23.77
C PHE A 576 52.68 -18.36 -24.70
N PHE A 577 52.00 -19.47 -24.88
CA PHE A 577 52.40 -20.54 -25.82
C PHE A 577 51.27 -20.88 -26.75
N HIS A 578 51.57 -21.22 -28.01
CA HIS A 578 50.56 -21.71 -28.91
C HIS A 578 50.04 -23.09 -28.48
N ALA A 579 48.72 -23.28 -28.60
CA ALA A 579 48.10 -24.54 -28.14
C ALA A 579 48.64 -25.76 -28.90
N ASP A 580 48.91 -25.64 -30.22
CA ASP A 580 49.49 -26.72 -31.04
C ASP A 580 50.89 -27.13 -30.54
N ALA A 581 51.72 -26.15 -30.15
CA ALA A 581 53.07 -26.42 -29.65
C ALA A 581 53.02 -27.19 -28.33
N LEU A 582 52.08 -26.84 -27.45
CA LEU A 582 51.87 -27.56 -26.19
C LEU A 582 51.25 -28.94 -26.41
N ALA A 583 50.38 -29.12 -27.38
CA ALA A 583 49.85 -30.43 -27.77
C ALA A 583 50.97 -31.34 -28.30
N GLY A 584 51.79 -30.85 -29.23
CA GLY A 584 52.94 -31.58 -29.72
C GLY A 584 53.93 -31.95 -28.64
N LEU A 585 54.21 -31.02 -27.70
CA LEU A 585 55.04 -31.29 -26.54
C LEU A 585 54.47 -32.41 -25.67
N LYS A 586 53.15 -32.41 -25.39
CA LYS A 586 52.51 -33.48 -24.59
C LYS A 586 52.63 -34.83 -25.26
N ASP A 587 52.43 -34.90 -26.56
CA ASP A 587 52.48 -36.15 -27.31
C ASP A 587 53.91 -36.68 -27.41
N ASP A 588 54.91 -35.81 -27.64
CA ASP A 588 56.33 -36.19 -27.66
C ASP A 588 56.79 -36.71 -26.28
N VAL A 589 56.42 -36.01 -25.21
CA VAL A 589 56.78 -36.46 -23.85
C VAL A 589 56.03 -37.75 -23.47
N ARG A 590 54.80 -37.95 -23.86
CA ARG A 590 54.07 -39.23 -23.66
C ARG A 590 54.77 -40.39 -24.39
N GLY A 591 55.31 -40.11 -25.59
CA GLY A 591 56.08 -41.11 -26.33
C GLY A 591 57.34 -41.59 -25.62
N MET A 592 57.86 -40.90 -24.60
CA MET A 592 58.99 -41.24 -23.79
C MET A 592 58.66 -42.15 -22.59
N LYS A 593 57.46 -42.65 -22.47
CA LYS A 593 57.03 -43.49 -21.36
C LYS A 593 57.93 -44.73 -21.23
N GLY A 594 58.56 -44.84 -20.08
CA GLY A 594 59.45 -45.98 -19.77
C GLY A 594 60.91 -45.79 -20.15
N GLN A 595 61.35 -44.69 -20.79
CA GLN A 595 62.75 -44.58 -21.30
C GLN A 595 63.71 -43.70 -20.50
N ALA A 596 63.27 -42.71 -19.74
CA ALA A 596 64.17 -41.88 -18.91
C ALA A 596 63.45 -41.00 -17.91
N ARG A 597 64.14 -40.58 -16.84
CA ARG A 597 63.72 -39.45 -15.98
C ARG A 597 64.08 -38.17 -16.69
N VAL A 598 63.12 -37.28 -16.79
CA VAL A 598 63.28 -35.94 -17.41
C VAL A 598 63.64 -34.93 -16.32
N ASP A 599 64.92 -34.53 -16.32
CA ASP A 599 65.38 -33.37 -15.54
C ASP A 599 65.33 -32.09 -16.38
N VAL A 600 65.48 -30.92 -15.74
CA VAL A 600 65.44 -29.61 -16.40
C VAL A 600 66.52 -29.43 -17.45
N SER A 601 67.72 -30.05 -17.24
CA SER A 601 68.83 -29.92 -18.17
C SER A 601 68.63 -30.77 -19.44
N ALA A 602 68.25 -32.03 -19.29
CA ALA A 602 67.86 -32.85 -20.41
C ALA A 602 66.71 -32.35 -21.23
N PHE A 603 65.70 -31.72 -20.56
CA PHE A 603 64.57 -31.08 -21.21
C PHE A 603 64.99 -29.85 -22.06
N LYS A 604 65.90 -29.04 -21.52
CA LYS A 604 66.42 -27.86 -22.24
C LYS A 604 67.23 -28.31 -23.48
N GLU A 605 68.11 -29.29 -23.38
CA GLU A 605 68.92 -29.80 -24.48
C GLU A 605 68.02 -30.37 -25.60
N ARG A 606 67.02 -31.18 -25.22
CA ARG A 606 66.16 -31.87 -26.15
C ARG A 606 65.34 -30.90 -27.03
N TYR A 607 64.80 -29.85 -26.40
CA TYR A 607 63.93 -28.90 -27.07
C TYR A 607 64.62 -27.60 -27.47
N GLY A 608 65.90 -27.45 -27.24
CA GLY A 608 66.71 -26.29 -27.60
C GLY A 608 66.24 -25.00 -26.92
N ILE A 609 65.69 -25.07 -25.69
CA ILE A 609 65.12 -23.95 -24.99
C ILE A 609 65.90 -23.55 -23.73
N THR A 610 65.70 -22.31 -23.28
CA THR A 610 66.33 -21.80 -22.07
C THR A 610 65.56 -22.21 -20.83
N ARG A 611 66.21 -22.12 -19.65
CA ARG A 611 65.60 -22.44 -18.35
C ARG A 611 64.33 -21.63 -18.09
N LYS A 612 64.25 -20.39 -18.60
CA LYS A 612 63.09 -19.47 -18.52
C LYS A 612 61.81 -20.13 -19.10
N TYR A 613 61.93 -20.91 -20.15
CA TYR A 613 60.81 -21.59 -20.81
C TYR A 613 60.60 -23.00 -20.29
N ALA A 614 61.71 -23.70 -19.97
CA ALA A 614 61.66 -25.09 -19.55
C ALA A 614 60.86 -25.28 -18.24
N ILE A 615 60.98 -24.38 -17.25
CA ILE A 615 60.31 -24.53 -15.94
C ILE A 615 58.78 -24.43 -16.10
N PRO A 616 58.22 -23.39 -16.70
CA PRO A 616 56.76 -23.30 -16.89
C PRO A 616 56.19 -24.46 -17.73
N LEU A 617 56.91 -24.92 -18.74
CA LEU A 617 56.49 -26.06 -19.56
C LEU A 617 56.46 -27.37 -18.78
N LEU A 618 57.46 -27.63 -17.95
CA LEU A 618 57.51 -28.81 -17.07
C LEU A 618 56.41 -28.76 -15.99
N GLU A 619 56.13 -27.61 -15.43
CA GLU A 619 55.00 -27.41 -14.49
C GLU A 619 53.65 -27.59 -15.18
N TYR A 620 53.53 -27.14 -16.44
CA TYR A 620 52.34 -27.38 -17.26
C TYR A 620 52.13 -28.88 -17.50
N LEU A 621 53.20 -29.65 -17.86
CA LEU A 621 53.11 -31.08 -18.06
C LEU A 621 52.72 -31.84 -16.76
N ASP A 622 53.21 -31.39 -15.60
CA ASP A 622 52.82 -31.93 -14.30
C ASP A 622 51.32 -31.66 -14.01
N ARG A 623 50.83 -30.45 -14.27
CA ARG A 623 49.44 -30.07 -14.13
C ARG A 623 48.50 -30.85 -15.07
N GLU A 624 48.94 -31.07 -16.29
CA GLU A 624 48.22 -31.86 -17.31
C GLU A 624 48.35 -33.39 -17.09
N ARG A 625 49.05 -33.82 -16.03
CA ARG A 625 49.26 -35.24 -15.67
C ARG A 625 49.97 -36.02 -16.79
N VAL A 626 50.83 -35.36 -17.53
CA VAL A 626 51.73 -36.00 -18.48
C VAL A 626 52.99 -36.44 -17.78
N THR A 627 53.47 -35.67 -16.80
CA THR A 627 54.60 -35.99 -15.94
C THR A 627 54.21 -35.86 -14.47
N ARG A 628 55.05 -36.44 -13.60
CA ARG A 628 54.97 -36.27 -12.14
C ARG A 628 56.39 -36.03 -11.59
N ARG A 629 56.52 -34.96 -10.83
CA ARG A 629 57.79 -34.60 -10.19
C ARG A 629 58.19 -35.63 -9.10
N VAL A 630 59.41 -36.06 -9.15
CA VAL A 630 60.03 -36.95 -8.17
C VAL A 630 61.45 -36.45 -7.86
N GLY A 631 61.61 -35.70 -6.78
CA GLY A 631 62.83 -34.95 -6.46
C GLY A 631 63.18 -33.90 -7.50
N ASP A 632 64.38 -33.91 -8.05
CA ASP A 632 64.84 -32.95 -9.08
C ASP A 632 64.49 -33.37 -10.51
N SER A 633 63.90 -34.55 -10.69
CA SER A 633 63.53 -35.10 -11.99
C SER A 633 61.99 -35.34 -12.09
N ARG A 634 61.50 -35.63 -13.29
CA ARG A 634 60.12 -36.00 -13.57
C ARG A 634 60.03 -37.39 -14.19
N VAL A 635 58.97 -38.08 -13.84
CA VAL A 635 58.62 -39.38 -14.45
C VAL A 635 57.47 -39.18 -15.39
N VAL A 636 57.52 -39.71 -16.60
CA VAL A 636 56.40 -39.66 -17.57
C VAL A 636 55.36 -40.70 -17.16
N LEU A 637 54.12 -40.30 -17.12
CA LEU A 637 52.98 -41.06 -16.61
C LEU A 637 52.31 -41.93 -17.68
#